data_8bca57be731715b01042f6b29b94dd96
#
_entry.id   8bca57be731715b01042f6b29b94dd96
#
_cell.length_a   1.000
_cell.length_b   1.000
_cell.length_c   1.000
_cell.angle_alpha   90.00
_cell.angle_beta   90.00
_cell.angle_gamma   90.00
#
_symmetry.space_group_name_H-M   'P 1'
#
loop_
_entity.id
_entity.type
_entity.pdbx_description
1 polymer ?
#
loop_
_entity_poly.entity_id
_entity_poly.type
_entity_poly.pdbx_seq_one_letter_code
_entity_poly.pdbx_strand_id
1 'polypeptide(L)'
;MPGEAVLAALGTSSQGLDEAEASRRLAQGANVLEARRVSWFHVLVRQFASPLQGLLVAAAAMSFATGDQLNATIIVVILLGSALLGFVNEFRAEKTAADLHERISHTVVVVRGGAERQVPVRELVPGDIIRVGLGAIIPADARVLESVGLETDEGVLTGESAAVEKSAAPVAPGPNGAAPALAELTGTILMGTVVHAGSARAVVTATGPDTEFGRIAAGLAQGLPETTFQRGLKEFSLMLLWVGVFLTAGILIINLLLQRPFLDSVLFSLAIAVGITPQLLPAVVSTSLAAGSRLLAKRGVLVKRLLAIEDLGNLDVLVTDKTGTLTEGRIGFEEAVPSAAADSQQLTELAMLCCEVDPCAPGASGEGQNPVDAALWEAFPHLPATLAGRTRISLRPFDHETRTMETVVAAGPAGGGPVRILKGAPEAVLDACTGVTEADRAALDALFRRGARVVAVASSHQLPGAHDAAGPLALAGYLSFIDRPKADARASLARLDGLGVDVRIATGDNALVAEHVVSVLKMRPGAVLTGTEIEAMDEAALAAAVPGARVFARVSPEQKAQIVGILRRSHSVGFLGDGVNDALALNRADVGISVDSATDVAKDAADVVLLEKDLGVLADGVMGGRRIFANTIKYLLMGTSSNFGNMFSAAAASAFLTFLPMLPGQILLNNLLYDSSQLAIPTDKVDREQLRKPAHWDIAGIRRFMIAFGPISSLFDFATFGLMLWVFQAAPEEFRAGWFVESLATQTLIVFVIRTRRIPFLRSRASAALTLSVLAVVAIGAVLPYTPIGALIGFWPLPADFFLALVGMVLLYLVLVETAKHFYYRAEDARAAREAPARAEARRAARLSVLHHGRARVHRRAVPFLVHTGKPRFRRPPGHGVAAGRR
;
A
#
# COMPACT_ATOMS: atom_id res chain seq x y z
N MET A 1 4.24 3.57 -41.31
CA MET A 1 4.42 4.85 -42.07
C MET A 1 5.68 5.57 -41.59
N PRO A 2 6.43 6.31 -42.43
CA PRO A 2 7.50 7.21 -41.99
C PRO A 2 6.96 8.30 -41.09
N GLY A 3 7.80 8.79 -40.14
CA GLY A 3 7.36 9.79 -39.14
C GLY A 3 6.80 11.07 -39.76
N GLU A 4 7.41 11.60 -40.81
CA GLU A 4 6.95 12.79 -41.53
C GLU A 4 5.55 12.62 -42.16
N ALA A 5 5.25 11.43 -42.67
CA ALA A 5 3.91 11.14 -43.20
C ALA A 5 2.83 11.07 -42.10
N VAL A 6 3.21 10.64 -40.89
CA VAL A 6 2.30 10.64 -39.73
C VAL A 6 2.07 12.07 -39.21
N LEU A 7 3.12 12.91 -39.14
CA LEU A 7 2.98 14.32 -38.82
C LEU A 7 2.03 15.05 -39.76
N ALA A 8 2.20 14.84 -41.07
CA ALA A 8 1.32 15.43 -42.08
C ALA A 8 -0.13 14.93 -41.96
N ALA A 9 -0.35 13.63 -41.72
CA ALA A 9 -1.68 13.03 -41.55
C ALA A 9 -2.40 13.56 -40.30
N LEU A 10 -1.65 13.88 -39.23
CA LEU A 10 -2.19 14.42 -37.99
C LEU A 10 -2.29 15.97 -37.99
N GLY A 11 -1.87 16.64 -39.10
CA GLY A 11 -1.89 18.09 -39.20
C GLY A 11 -1.02 18.77 -38.17
N THR A 12 0.18 18.22 -37.89
CA THR A 12 1.14 18.75 -36.92
C THR A 12 2.54 18.82 -37.56
N SER A 13 3.51 19.36 -36.85
CA SER A 13 4.91 19.47 -37.31
C SER A 13 5.88 19.00 -36.24
N SER A 14 7.19 18.98 -36.55
CA SER A 14 8.22 18.69 -35.55
C SER A 14 8.27 19.72 -34.40
N GLN A 15 7.64 20.90 -34.56
CA GLN A 15 7.49 21.91 -33.51
C GLN A 15 6.23 21.70 -32.65
N GLY A 16 5.45 20.64 -32.93
CA GLY A 16 4.21 20.35 -32.22
C GLY A 16 3.00 21.17 -32.69
N LEU A 17 1.89 20.98 -32.03
CA LEU A 17 0.65 21.71 -32.25
C LEU A 17 0.76 23.14 -31.72
N ASP A 18 -0.01 24.07 -32.30
CA ASP A 18 -0.30 25.36 -31.67
C ASP A 18 -1.28 25.17 -30.50
N GLU A 19 -1.19 26.01 -29.48
CA GLU A 19 -2.02 25.93 -28.26
C GLU A 19 -3.52 26.04 -28.54
N ALA A 20 -3.90 26.86 -29.52
CA ALA A 20 -5.28 27.02 -29.94
C ALA A 20 -5.82 25.72 -30.59
N GLU A 21 -5.00 25.01 -31.37
CA GLU A 21 -5.35 23.76 -31.98
C GLU A 21 -5.43 22.63 -30.95
N ALA A 22 -4.45 22.55 -30.05
CA ALA A 22 -4.47 21.60 -28.94
C ALA A 22 -5.73 21.75 -28.08
N SER A 23 -6.12 22.98 -27.75
CA SER A 23 -7.36 23.27 -27.00
C SER A 23 -8.62 22.86 -27.76
N ARG A 24 -8.66 23.05 -29.09
CA ARG A 24 -9.79 22.60 -29.92
C ARG A 24 -9.93 21.07 -29.94
N ARG A 25 -8.81 20.34 -30.08
CA ARG A 25 -8.79 18.88 -30.06
C ARG A 25 -9.16 18.33 -28.69
N LEU A 26 -8.71 18.98 -27.61
CA LEU A 26 -9.07 18.62 -26.25
C LEU A 26 -10.59 18.73 -25.99
N ALA A 27 -11.24 19.72 -26.60
CA ALA A 27 -12.70 19.88 -26.52
C ALA A 27 -13.46 18.75 -27.24
N GLN A 28 -12.82 18.03 -28.17
CA GLN A 28 -13.41 16.87 -28.85
C GLN A 28 -13.28 15.56 -28.07
N GLY A 29 -12.24 15.44 -27.21
CA GLY A 29 -12.03 14.27 -26.34
C GLY A 29 -10.77 14.43 -25.51
N ALA A 30 -10.89 14.17 -24.21
CA ALA A 30 -9.75 14.14 -23.30
C ALA A 30 -9.11 12.74 -23.30
N ASN A 31 -7.80 12.66 -23.02
CA ASN A 31 -7.08 11.39 -22.84
C ASN A 31 -7.42 10.76 -21.50
N VAL A 32 -8.61 10.19 -21.38
CA VAL A 32 -9.13 9.56 -20.18
C VAL A 32 -9.74 8.23 -20.56
N LEU A 33 -9.19 7.14 -20.03
CA LEU A 33 -9.94 5.87 -19.96
C LEU A 33 -11.10 6.14 -18.99
N GLU A 34 -12.33 5.78 -19.35
CA GLU A 34 -13.55 6.13 -18.61
C GLU A 34 -13.31 6.20 -17.10
N ALA A 35 -13.25 7.42 -16.57
CA ALA A 35 -13.21 7.62 -15.14
C ALA A 35 -14.48 6.98 -14.57
N ARG A 36 -14.36 6.06 -13.64
CA ARG A 36 -15.47 5.47 -12.88
C ARG A 36 -16.23 6.63 -12.22
N ARG A 37 -17.15 7.24 -12.94
CA ARG A 37 -18.03 8.26 -12.36
C ARG A 37 -18.82 7.59 -11.26
N VAL A 38 -18.71 8.12 -10.06
CA VAL A 38 -19.50 7.65 -8.91
C VAL A 38 -20.98 7.84 -9.28
N SER A 39 -21.62 6.76 -9.71
CA SER A 39 -23.05 6.78 -10.05
C SER A 39 -23.86 6.74 -8.77
N TRP A 40 -24.55 7.82 -8.45
CA TRP A 40 -25.45 7.87 -7.30
C TRP A 40 -26.49 6.73 -7.34
N PHE A 41 -26.96 6.37 -8.53
CA PHE A 41 -27.93 5.29 -8.70
C PHE A 41 -27.34 3.92 -8.33
N HIS A 42 -26.10 3.64 -8.73
CA HIS A 42 -25.38 2.40 -8.37
C HIS A 42 -25.18 2.27 -6.86
N VAL A 43 -24.77 3.36 -6.20
CA VAL A 43 -24.58 3.40 -4.74
C VAL A 43 -25.93 3.18 -4.04
N LEU A 44 -27.01 3.79 -4.54
CA LEU A 44 -28.36 3.61 -3.98
C LEU A 44 -28.85 2.16 -4.12
N VAL A 45 -28.74 1.56 -5.31
CA VAL A 45 -29.18 0.17 -5.56
C VAL A 45 -28.38 -0.81 -4.71
N ARG A 46 -27.09 -0.56 -4.52
CA ARG A 46 -26.21 -1.41 -3.68
C ARG A 46 -26.68 -1.45 -2.22
N GLN A 47 -27.35 -0.39 -1.71
CA GLN A 47 -27.93 -0.43 -0.38
C GLN A 47 -28.95 -1.56 -0.24
N PHE A 48 -29.73 -1.84 -1.26
CA PHE A 48 -30.75 -2.88 -1.26
C PHE A 48 -30.22 -4.28 -1.60
N ALA A 49 -28.97 -4.41 -2.06
CA ALA A 49 -28.35 -5.70 -2.37
C ALA A 49 -27.86 -6.47 -1.13
N SER A 50 -27.94 -5.90 0.07
CA SER A 50 -27.59 -6.54 1.32
C SER A 50 -28.59 -7.66 1.68
N PRO A 51 -28.14 -8.87 2.05
CA PRO A 51 -29.03 -9.94 2.53
C PRO A 51 -29.94 -9.52 3.67
N LEU A 52 -29.48 -8.63 4.54
CA LEU A 52 -30.24 -8.08 5.66
C LEU A 52 -31.42 -7.22 5.20
N GLN A 53 -31.20 -6.37 4.22
CA GLN A 53 -32.29 -5.55 3.66
C GLN A 53 -33.29 -6.42 2.90
N GLY A 54 -32.81 -7.51 2.27
CA GLY A 54 -33.70 -8.52 1.72
C GLY A 54 -34.61 -9.16 2.78
N LEU A 55 -34.07 -9.42 3.99
CA LEU A 55 -34.88 -9.90 5.12
C LEU A 55 -35.92 -8.87 5.59
N LEU A 56 -35.54 -7.57 5.65
CA LEU A 56 -36.48 -6.49 5.99
C LEU A 56 -37.60 -6.35 4.97
N VAL A 57 -37.28 -6.46 3.67
CA VAL A 57 -38.26 -6.46 2.58
C VAL A 57 -39.20 -7.66 2.74
N ALA A 58 -38.69 -8.85 3.02
CA ALA A 58 -39.50 -10.04 3.26
C ALA A 58 -40.41 -9.88 4.50
N ALA A 59 -39.89 -9.31 5.58
CA ALA A 59 -40.66 -9.00 6.80
C ALA A 59 -41.80 -7.98 6.51
N ALA A 60 -41.50 -6.91 5.78
CA ALA A 60 -42.50 -5.93 5.40
C ALA A 60 -43.60 -6.53 4.51
N ALA A 61 -43.18 -7.33 3.50
CA ALA A 61 -44.12 -8.04 2.62
C ALA A 61 -45.00 -9.03 3.39
N MET A 62 -44.44 -9.74 4.36
CA MET A 62 -45.17 -10.69 5.18
C MET A 62 -46.15 -9.96 6.11
N SER A 63 -45.74 -8.88 6.79
CA SER A 63 -46.62 -8.01 7.60
C SER A 63 -47.78 -7.45 6.76
N PHE A 64 -47.48 -7.00 5.53
CA PHE A 64 -48.52 -6.50 4.63
C PHE A 64 -49.51 -7.60 4.21
N ALA A 65 -49.02 -8.79 3.85
CA ALA A 65 -49.85 -9.93 3.47
C ALA A 65 -50.79 -10.42 4.56
N THR A 66 -50.43 -10.22 5.82
CA THR A 66 -51.20 -10.61 7.00
C THR A 66 -52.18 -9.55 7.46
N GLY A 67 -52.25 -8.40 6.78
CA GLY A 67 -53.16 -7.30 7.13
C GLY A 67 -52.64 -6.35 8.21
N ASP A 68 -51.42 -6.58 8.72
CA ASP A 68 -50.76 -5.68 9.68
C ASP A 68 -50.07 -4.54 8.93
N GLN A 69 -50.89 -3.66 8.35
CA GLN A 69 -50.44 -2.52 7.54
C GLN A 69 -49.58 -1.53 8.33
N LEU A 70 -49.81 -1.39 9.61
CA LEU A 70 -49.05 -0.47 10.47
C LEU A 70 -47.59 -0.93 10.65
N ASN A 71 -47.38 -2.17 11.07
CA ASN A 71 -46.03 -2.72 11.20
C ASN A 71 -45.31 -2.80 9.84
N ALA A 72 -46.03 -3.17 8.78
CA ALA A 72 -45.47 -3.15 7.42
C ALA A 72 -44.95 -1.74 7.06
N THR A 73 -45.75 -0.71 7.30
CA THR A 73 -45.39 0.69 7.05
C THR A 73 -44.19 1.12 7.88
N ILE A 74 -44.15 0.80 9.16
CA ILE A 74 -43.02 1.11 10.06
C ILE A 74 -41.72 0.45 9.54
N ILE A 75 -41.77 -0.84 9.18
CA ILE A 75 -40.60 -1.56 8.65
C ILE A 75 -40.13 -0.90 7.35
N VAL A 76 -41.03 -0.52 6.44
CA VAL A 76 -40.68 0.16 5.18
C VAL A 76 -40.04 1.53 5.45
N VAL A 77 -40.57 2.32 6.36
CA VAL A 77 -40.00 3.63 6.73
C VAL A 77 -38.59 3.48 7.32
N ILE A 78 -38.39 2.49 8.18
CA ILE A 78 -37.06 2.19 8.75
C ILE A 78 -36.09 1.70 7.68
N LEU A 79 -36.54 0.81 6.77
CA LEU A 79 -35.78 0.33 5.63
C LEU A 79 -35.32 1.51 4.76
N LEU A 80 -36.22 2.39 4.39
CA LEU A 80 -35.90 3.56 3.56
C LEU A 80 -34.99 4.54 4.33
N GLY A 81 -35.23 4.76 5.63
CA GLY A 81 -34.39 5.60 6.49
C GLY A 81 -32.96 5.08 6.59
N SER A 82 -32.79 3.78 6.83
CA SER A 82 -31.46 3.16 6.92
C SER A 82 -30.76 3.14 5.55
N ALA A 83 -31.49 2.85 4.46
CA ALA A 83 -30.94 2.90 3.10
C ALA A 83 -30.51 4.32 2.70
N LEU A 84 -31.32 5.34 3.04
CA LEU A 84 -30.97 6.74 2.79
C LEU A 84 -29.73 7.17 3.58
N LEU A 85 -29.65 6.79 4.86
CA LEU A 85 -28.51 7.11 5.70
C LEU A 85 -27.23 6.42 5.19
N GLY A 86 -27.31 5.14 4.84
CA GLY A 86 -26.24 4.39 4.21
C GLY A 86 -25.80 5.03 2.90
N PHE A 87 -26.76 5.34 2.02
CA PHE A 87 -26.49 6.00 0.73
C PHE A 87 -25.76 7.34 0.89
N VAL A 88 -26.26 8.25 1.74
CA VAL A 88 -25.65 9.57 1.93
C VAL A 88 -24.19 9.44 2.41
N ASN A 89 -23.95 8.54 3.37
CA ASN A 89 -22.60 8.34 3.90
C ASN A 89 -21.66 7.69 2.86
N GLU A 90 -22.09 6.65 2.17
CA GLU A 90 -21.29 5.94 1.18
C GLU A 90 -21.03 6.81 -0.05
N PHE A 91 -22.04 7.51 -0.55
CA PHE A 91 -21.87 8.44 -1.69
C PHE A 91 -20.88 9.57 -1.36
N ARG A 92 -20.96 10.15 -0.15
CA ARG A 92 -19.98 11.16 0.30
C ARG A 92 -18.57 10.58 0.41
N ALA A 93 -18.43 9.35 0.87
CA ALA A 93 -17.14 8.68 0.98
C ALA A 93 -16.55 8.37 -0.40
N GLU A 94 -17.31 7.79 -1.32
CA GLU A 94 -16.87 7.51 -2.70
C GLU A 94 -16.52 8.79 -3.46
N LYS A 95 -17.33 9.86 -3.33
CA LYS A 95 -17.02 11.15 -3.93
C LYS A 95 -15.69 11.72 -3.39
N THR A 96 -15.47 11.63 -2.08
CA THR A 96 -14.20 12.07 -1.48
C THR A 96 -13.01 11.30 -2.00
N ALA A 97 -13.15 9.97 -2.16
CA ALA A 97 -12.11 9.13 -2.74
C ALA A 97 -11.79 9.52 -4.19
N ALA A 98 -12.81 9.78 -4.99
CA ALA A 98 -12.66 10.24 -6.38
C ALA A 98 -11.93 11.58 -6.45
N ASP A 99 -12.36 12.58 -5.65
CA ASP A 99 -11.75 13.93 -5.59
C ASP A 99 -10.26 13.87 -5.17
N LEU A 100 -9.88 12.90 -4.32
CA LEU A 100 -8.51 12.72 -3.89
C LEU A 100 -7.66 12.00 -4.94
N HIS A 101 -8.26 11.05 -5.67
CA HIS A 101 -7.58 10.35 -6.76
C HIS A 101 -7.21 11.31 -7.90
N GLU A 102 -8.07 12.29 -8.21
CA GLU A 102 -7.79 13.33 -9.21
C GLU A 102 -6.60 14.24 -8.85
N ARG A 103 -6.20 14.30 -7.59
CA ARG A 103 -5.03 15.10 -7.16
C ARG A 103 -3.70 14.44 -7.49
N ILE A 104 -3.68 13.14 -7.77
CA ILE A 104 -2.51 12.40 -8.22
C ILE A 104 -2.52 12.47 -9.75
N SER A 105 -2.01 13.58 -10.30
CA SER A 105 -1.95 13.77 -11.75
C SER A 105 -0.59 13.32 -12.28
N HIS A 106 -0.60 12.44 -13.28
CA HIS A 106 0.57 12.21 -14.12
C HIS A 106 0.72 13.37 -15.09
N THR A 107 1.94 13.86 -15.25
CA THR A 107 2.29 14.91 -16.21
C THR A 107 3.25 14.36 -17.25
N VAL A 108 3.19 14.90 -18.44
CA VAL A 108 4.09 14.53 -19.52
C VAL A 108 4.67 15.81 -20.16
N VAL A 109 5.91 15.71 -20.63
CA VAL A 109 6.54 16.81 -21.36
C VAL A 109 6.05 16.76 -22.81
N VAL A 110 5.41 17.82 -23.24
CA VAL A 110 4.97 18.02 -24.63
C VAL A 110 5.72 19.16 -25.28
N VAL A 111 5.90 19.06 -26.59
CA VAL A 111 6.40 20.17 -27.42
C VAL A 111 5.21 20.80 -28.14
N ARG A 112 4.88 22.02 -27.82
CA ARG A 112 3.84 22.83 -28.47
C ARG A 112 4.40 24.17 -28.88
N GLY A 113 4.21 24.56 -30.14
CA GLY A 113 4.76 25.80 -30.68
C GLY A 113 6.27 25.93 -30.57
N GLY A 114 7.01 24.82 -30.60
CA GLY A 114 8.46 24.76 -30.46
C GLY A 114 9.00 24.83 -29.02
N ALA A 115 8.13 24.99 -28.02
CA ALA A 115 8.52 25.06 -26.61
C ALA A 115 8.12 23.80 -25.84
N GLU A 116 9.01 23.29 -24.98
CA GLU A 116 8.70 22.19 -24.07
C GLU A 116 7.85 22.69 -22.87
N ARG A 117 6.79 21.94 -22.57
CA ARG A 117 5.89 22.23 -21.44
C ARG A 117 5.47 20.94 -20.75
N GLN A 118 5.30 20.97 -19.45
CA GLN A 118 4.62 19.91 -18.72
C GLN A 118 3.12 20.13 -18.75
N VAL A 119 2.38 19.12 -19.24
CA VAL A 119 0.91 19.12 -19.23
C VAL A 119 0.39 17.86 -18.52
N PRO A 120 -0.78 17.94 -17.89
CA PRO A 120 -1.45 16.74 -17.35
C PRO A 120 -1.72 15.73 -18.49
N VAL A 121 -1.51 14.45 -18.24
CA VAL A 121 -1.72 13.37 -19.23
C VAL A 121 -3.14 13.42 -19.83
N ARG A 122 -4.14 13.80 -19.05
CA ARG A 122 -5.53 13.96 -19.52
C ARG A 122 -5.74 15.03 -20.60
N GLU A 123 -4.78 15.95 -20.73
CA GLU A 123 -4.83 17.08 -21.69
C GLU A 123 -4.05 16.77 -22.98
N LEU A 124 -3.52 15.54 -23.10
CA LEU A 124 -2.91 15.08 -24.35
C LEU A 124 -3.94 14.88 -25.43
N VAL A 125 -3.58 15.30 -26.64
CA VAL A 125 -4.41 15.13 -27.84
C VAL A 125 -3.61 14.50 -28.99
N PRO A 126 -4.27 13.80 -29.92
CA PRO A 126 -3.60 13.30 -31.11
C PRO A 126 -2.92 14.44 -31.87
N GLY A 127 -1.65 14.28 -32.23
CA GLY A 127 -0.81 15.29 -32.86
C GLY A 127 0.13 16.02 -31.92
N ASP A 128 -0.01 15.89 -30.58
CA ASP A 128 1.00 16.37 -29.62
C ASP A 128 2.31 15.61 -29.80
N ILE A 129 3.43 16.28 -29.65
CA ILE A 129 4.75 15.67 -29.59
C ILE A 129 5.11 15.52 -28.12
N ILE A 130 5.32 14.27 -27.68
CA ILE A 130 5.72 13.93 -26.31
C ILE A 130 7.20 13.56 -26.26
N ARG A 131 7.81 13.81 -25.10
CA ARG A 131 9.14 13.31 -24.74
C ARG A 131 8.98 12.31 -23.60
N VAL A 132 9.53 11.11 -23.81
CA VAL A 132 9.49 10.02 -22.86
C VAL A 132 10.91 9.55 -22.54
N GLY A 133 11.15 9.12 -21.31
CA GLY A 133 12.45 8.62 -20.86
C GLY A 133 12.29 7.51 -19.82
N LEU A 134 13.41 7.02 -19.33
CA LEU A 134 13.48 5.91 -18.38
C LEU A 134 12.45 6.04 -17.25
N GLY A 135 11.64 5.00 -17.07
CA GLY A 135 10.64 4.92 -15.99
C GLY A 135 9.35 5.69 -16.23
N ALA A 136 9.19 6.33 -17.40
CA ALA A 136 7.93 6.93 -17.79
C ALA A 136 6.93 5.85 -18.23
N ILE A 137 5.68 5.97 -17.80
CA ILE A 137 4.56 5.24 -18.38
C ILE A 137 4.16 5.97 -19.66
N ILE A 138 4.05 5.25 -20.77
CA ILE A 138 3.59 5.81 -22.03
C ILE A 138 2.14 6.26 -21.88
N PRO A 139 1.86 7.58 -22.02
CA PRO A 139 0.55 8.13 -21.66
C PRO A 139 -0.51 7.99 -22.75
N ALA A 140 -0.13 7.65 -23.97
CA ALA A 140 -0.99 7.50 -25.15
C ALA A 140 -0.26 6.68 -26.20
N ASP A 141 -0.98 6.12 -27.19
CA ASP A 141 -0.31 5.47 -28.31
C ASP A 141 0.39 6.53 -29.17
N ALA A 142 1.68 6.35 -29.45
CA ALA A 142 2.47 7.34 -30.14
C ALA A 142 3.46 6.70 -31.13
N ARG A 143 3.72 7.42 -32.22
CA ARG A 143 4.72 7.05 -33.24
C ARG A 143 6.06 7.67 -32.88
N VAL A 144 7.11 6.86 -32.74
CA VAL A 144 8.47 7.30 -32.47
C VAL A 144 9.00 8.11 -33.64
N LEU A 145 9.46 9.33 -33.38
CA LEU A 145 10.09 10.23 -34.35
C LEU A 145 11.61 10.17 -34.22
N GLU A 146 12.12 10.17 -33.01
CA GLU A 146 13.52 10.09 -32.64
C GLU A 146 13.65 9.18 -31.42
N SER A 147 14.68 8.34 -31.35
CA SER A 147 14.97 7.47 -30.21
C SER A 147 16.45 7.32 -29.97
N VAL A 148 16.84 7.20 -28.69
CA VAL A 148 18.21 6.89 -28.29
C VAL A 148 18.15 5.71 -27.34
N GLY A 149 18.45 4.50 -27.85
CA GLY A 149 18.44 3.27 -27.06
C GLY A 149 17.12 3.00 -26.35
N LEU A 150 16.00 3.30 -27.01
CA LEU A 150 14.68 3.16 -26.40
C LEU A 150 14.26 1.70 -26.33
N GLU A 151 13.98 1.22 -25.14
CA GLU A 151 13.36 -0.09 -24.88
C GLU A 151 12.09 0.10 -24.05
N THR A 152 11.02 -0.62 -24.41
CA THR A 152 9.74 -0.59 -23.70
C THR A 152 9.35 -1.97 -23.18
N ASP A 153 8.90 -2.04 -21.95
CA ASP A 153 8.24 -3.23 -21.39
C ASP A 153 6.76 -3.22 -21.82
N GLU A 154 6.42 -4.13 -22.69
CA GLU A 154 5.07 -4.31 -23.25
C GLU A 154 4.33 -5.50 -22.65
N GLY A 155 4.85 -6.10 -21.58
CA GLY A 155 4.28 -7.30 -20.95
C GLY A 155 2.81 -7.16 -20.54
N VAL A 156 2.36 -5.95 -20.24
CA VAL A 156 0.95 -5.65 -19.91
C VAL A 156 0.02 -5.87 -21.11
N LEU A 157 0.50 -5.67 -22.33
CA LEU A 157 -0.29 -5.79 -23.58
C LEU A 157 -0.03 -7.10 -24.31
N THR A 158 1.22 -7.54 -24.37
CA THR A 158 1.66 -8.70 -25.17
C THR A 158 1.77 -9.98 -24.34
N GLY A 159 1.91 -9.86 -23.01
CA GLY A 159 2.21 -10.98 -22.11
C GLY A 159 3.68 -11.42 -22.14
N GLU A 160 4.53 -10.79 -22.96
CA GLU A 160 5.96 -11.07 -23.07
C GLU A 160 6.74 -10.23 -22.04
N SER A 161 7.60 -10.88 -21.26
CA SER A 161 8.36 -10.20 -20.18
C SER A 161 9.66 -9.52 -20.67
N ALA A 162 10.07 -9.74 -21.91
CA ALA A 162 11.26 -9.15 -22.49
C ALA A 162 10.97 -7.72 -22.97
N ALA A 163 11.87 -6.78 -22.66
CA ALA A 163 11.79 -5.42 -23.19
C ALA A 163 11.99 -5.43 -24.71
N VAL A 164 11.21 -4.61 -25.42
CA VAL A 164 11.21 -4.50 -26.88
C VAL A 164 11.94 -3.22 -27.29
N GLU A 165 12.95 -3.36 -28.13
CA GLU A 165 13.67 -2.22 -28.72
C GLU A 165 12.77 -1.45 -29.69
N LYS A 166 12.70 -0.13 -29.52
CA LYS A 166 11.88 0.78 -30.34
C LYS A 166 12.75 1.77 -31.10
N SER A 167 12.38 2.00 -32.35
CA SER A 167 13.13 2.88 -33.24
C SER A 167 12.23 3.74 -34.12
N ALA A 168 12.77 4.83 -34.66
CA ALA A 168 12.09 5.68 -35.62
C ALA A 168 11.92 5.04 -37.00
N ALA A 169 12.56 3.89 -37.26
CA ALA A 169 12.50 3.21 -38.55
C ALA A 169 11.06 2.79 -38.92
N PRO A 170 10.68 2.91 -40.19
CA PRO A 170 9.36 2.41 -40.64
C PRO A 170 9.34 0.88 -40.62
N VAL A 171 8.29 0.30 -40.06
CA VAL A 171 8.05 -1.15 -40.07
C VAL A 171 7.52 -1.56 -41.44
N ALA A 172 8.10 -2.61 -42.05
CA ALA A 172 7.60 -3.17 -43.31
C ALA A 172 6.23 -3.85 -43.09
N PRO A 173 5.30 -3.75 -44.06
CA PRO A 173 4.06 -4.51 -44.00
C PRO A 173 4.36 -6.02 -44.05
N GLY A 174 3.58 -6.80 -43.33
CA GLY A 174 3.69 -8.26 -43.30
C GLY A 174 3.40 -8.91 -44.66
N PRO A 175 3.61 -10.23 -44.82
CA PRO A 175 3.31 -10.96 -46.03
C PRO A 175 1.87 -10.70 -46.48
N ASN A 176 1.69 -10.42 -47.76
CA ASN A 176 0.38 -10.07 -48.39
C ASN A 176 -0.22 -8.72 -47.96
N GLY A 177 0.58 -7.76 -47.46
CA GLY A 177 0.06 -6.46 -47.05
C GLY A 177 -0.75 -6.49 -45.72
N ALA A 178 -0.65 -7.57 -44.96
CA ALA A 178 -1.26 -7.65 -43.63
C ALA A 178 -0.61 -6.66 -42.65
N ALA A 179 -1.38 -6.10 -41.73
CA ALA A 179 -0.85 -5.28 -40.66
C ALA A 179 0.09 -6.12 -39.78
N PRO A 180 1.28 -5.60 -39.39
CA PRO A 180 2.16 -6.28 -38.45
C PRO A 180 1.46 -6.60 -37.12
N ALA A 181 1.87 -7.67 -36.46
CA ALA A 181 1.39 -7.95 -35.10
C ALA A 181 1.82 -6.86 -34.11
N LEU A 182 1.09 -6.70 -33.00
CA LEU A 182 1.35 -5.64 -32.03
C LEU A 182 2.79 -5.65 -31.51
N ALA A 183 3.34 -6.85 -31.26
CA ALA A 183 4.71 -7.05 -30.83
C ALA A 183 5.78 -6.72 -31.91
N GLU A 184 5.38 -6.66 -33.17
CA GLU A 184 6.28 -6.34 -34.28
C GLU A 184 6.34 -4.82 -34.57
N LEU A 185 5.52 -4.01 -33.90
CA LEU A 185 5.44 -2.57 -34.10
C LEU A 185 6.60 -1.83 -33.38
N THR A 186 7.82 -2.00 -33.87
CA THR A 186 9.03 -1.36 -33.32
C THR A 186 9.01 0.17 -33.42
N GLY A 187 8.21 0.73 -34.33
CA GLY A 187 8.09 2.18 -34.52
C GLY A 187 7.01 2.86 -33.69
N THR A 188 6.27 2.12 -32.87
CA THR A 188 5.16 2.65 -32.06
C THR A 188 5.35 2.28 -30.60
N ILE A 189 5.09 3.24 -29.73
CA ILE A 189 5.00 3.05 -28.27
C ILE A 189 3.54 3.10 -27.87
N LEU A 190 3.14 2.19 -26.99
CA LEU A 190 1.74 1.93 -26.67
C LEU A 190 1.39 2.41 -25.28
N MET A 191 0.17 2.94 -25.11
CA MET A 191 -0.34 3.39 -23.82
C MET A 191 -0.25 2.30 -22.76
N GLY A 192 0.20 2.68 -21.54
CA GLY A 192 0.29 1.78 -20.39
C GLY A 192 1.56 0.93 -20.34
N THR A 193 2.40 0.96 -21.39
CA THR A 193 3.73 0.34 -21.39
C THR A 193 4.76 1.24 -20.72
N VAL A 194 5.89 0.69 -20.32
CA VAL A 194 6.90 1.38 -19.51
C VAL A 194 8.19 1.52 -20.30
N VAL A 195 8.82 2.69 -20.27
CA VAL A 195 10.16 2.88 -20.79
C VAL A 195 11.18 2.19 -19.88
N HIS A 196 11.77 1.10 -20.36
CA HIS A 196 12.75 0.29 -19.64
C HIS A 196 14.17 0.88 -19.77
N ALA A 197 14.53 1.40 -20.94
CA ALA A 197 15.81 2.05 -21.20
C ALA A 197 15.66 3.15 -22.26
N GLY A 198 16.62 4.08 -22.28
CA GLY A 198 16.72 5.13 -23.29
C GLY A 198 15.69 6.23 -23.18
N SER A 199 15.51 6.96 -24.29
CA SER A 199 14.55 8.07 -24.40
C SER A 199 14.07 8.24 -25.84
N ALA A 200 12.90 8.88 -26.02
CA ALA A 200 12.35 9.18 -27.34
C ALA A 200 11.55 10.46 -27.39
N ARG A 201 11.46 11.01 -28.62
CA ARG A 201 10.41 11.95 -29.03
C ARG A 201 9.41 11.22 -29.92
N ALA A 202 8.13 11.33 -29.61
CA ALA A 202 7.09 10.63 -30.33
C ALA A 202 5.86 11.53 -30.56
N VAL A 203 5.14 11.31 -31.66
CA VAL A 203 3.86 12.01 -31.92
C VAL A 203 2.70 11.14 -31.48
N VAL A 204 1.80 11.68 -30.69
CA VAL A 204 0.58 11.01 -30.19
C VAL A 204 -0.34 10.71 -31.37
N THR A 205 -0.72 9.45 -31.52
CA THR A 205 -1.59 8.95 -32.60
C THR A 205 -3.01 8.64 -32.13
N ALA A 206 -3.16 8.11 -30.91
CA ALA A 206 -4.45 7.81 -30.31
C ALA A 206 -4.42 8.07 -28.79
N THR A 207 -5.57 8.46 -28.22
CA THR A 207 -5.72 8.79 -26.81
C THR A 207 -6.93 8.07 -26.20
N GLY A 208 -6.90 7.80 -24.89
CA GLY A 208 -8.00 7.23 -24.13
C GLY A 208 -8.56 5.92 -24.68
N PRO A 209 -9.89 5.84 -24.93
CA PRO A 209 -10.54 4.61 -25.39
C PRO A 209 -10.08 4.13 -26.78
N ASP A 210 -9.51 5.03 -27.59
CA ASP A 210 -9.06 4.72 -28.95
C ASP A 210 -7.67 4.08 -29.00
N THR A 211 -6.95 4.01 -27.87
CA THR A 211 -5.65 3.32 -27.76
C THR A 211 -5.83 1.81 -27.73
N GLU A 212 -4.77 1.07 -28.04
CA GLU A 212 -4.79 -0.41 -27.95
C GLU A 212 -5.08 -0.86 -26.52
N PHE A 213 -4.48 -0.20 -25.50
CA PHE A 213 -4.78 -0.46 -24.10
C PHE A 213 -6.25 -0.17 -23.76
N GLY A 214 -6.82 0.92 -24.27
CA GLY A 214 -8.23 1.27 -24.07
C GLY A 214 -9.19 0.21 -24.59
N ARG A 215 -8.90 -0.39 -25.74
CA ARG A 215 -9.70 -1.48 -26.33
C ARG A 215 -9.65 -2.76 -25.50
N ILE A 216 -8.48 -3.10 -24.93
CA ILE A 216 -8.28 -4.28 -24.08
C ILE A 216 -8.90 -4.05 -22.69
N ALA A 217 -8.72 -2.87 -22.10
CA ALA A 217 -9.21 -2.53 -20.76
C ALA A 217 -10.73 -2.62 -20.60
N ALA A 218 -11.47 -2.36 -21.65
CA ALA A 218 -12.94 -2.54 -21.69
C ALA A 218 -13.38 -4.00 -21.40
N GLY A 219 -12.49 -5.00 -21.59
CA GLY A 219 -12.74 -6.42 -21.35
C GLY A 219 -12.17 -7.00 -20.04
N LEU A 220 -11.28 -6.30 -19.34
CA LEU A 220 -10.47 -6.84 -18.25
C LEU A 220 -10.72 -6.14 -16.91
N ALA A 221 -11.95 -6.20 -16.38
CA ALA A 221 -12.21 -5.85 -14.97
C ALA A 221 -11.76 -6.99 -14.03
N GLN A 222 -10.45 -7.24 -13.90
CA GLN A 222 -9.93 -8.16 -12.91
C GLN A 222 -9.91 -7.48 -11.53
N GLY A 223 -10.57 -8.12 -10.53
CA GLY A 223 -10.62 -7.64 -9.16
C GLY A 223 -9.24 -7.65 -8.48
N LEU A 224 -8.91 -6.57 -7.80
CA LEU A 224 -7.71 -6.47 -6.96
C LEU A 224 -7.75 -7.53 -5.84
N PRO A 225 -6.60 -8.08 -5.40
CA PRO A 225 -6.56 -9.04 -4.31
C PRO A 225 -7.12 -8.46 -3.00
N GLU A 226 -7.84 -9.30 -2.24
CA GLU A 226 -8.44 -8.91 -0.95
C GLU A 226 -7.35 -8.47 0.04
N THR A 227 -7.57 -7.31 0.69
CA THR A 227 -6.68 -6.80 1.74
C THR A 227 -6.87 -7.56 3.05
N THR A 228 -5.90 -7.45 3.97
CA THR A 228 -5.98 -8.03 5.34
C THR A 228 -7.20 -7.50 6.09
N PHE A 229 -7.56 -6.24 5.88
CA PHE A 229 -8.75 -5.63 6.44
C PHE A 229 -10.04 -6.25 5.90
N GLN A 230 -10.19 -6.40 4.58
CA GLN A 230 -11.38 -7.01 3.97
C GLN A 230 -11.59 -8.44 4.47
N ARG A 231 -10.51 -9.21 4.63
CA ARG A 231 -10.57 -10.56 5.17
C ARG A 231 -11.05 -10.57 6.62
N GLY A 232 -10.50 -9.70 7.48
CA GLY A 232 -10.93 -9.55 8.87
C GLY A 232 -12.40 -9.16 8.99
N LEU A 233 -12.86 -8.22 8.15
CA LEU A 233 -14.26 -7.79 8.11
C LEU A 233 -15.20 -8.94 7.66
N LYS A 234 -14.78 -9.74 6.69
CA LYS A 234 -15.52 -10.91 6.21
C LYS A 234 -15.64 -11.99 7.29
N GLU A 235 -14.54 -12.32 7.97
CA GLU A 235 -14.53 -13.28 9.10
C GLU A 235 -15.41 -12.79 10.25
N PHE A 236 -15.35 -11.51 10.57
CA PHE A 236 -16.22 -10.88 11.57
C PHE A 236 -17.71 -10.98 11.19
N SER A 237 -18.07 -10.62 9.95
CA SER A 237 -19.43 -10.69 9.44
C SER A 237 -19.96 -12.14 9.47
N LEU A 238 -19.11 -13.11 9.13
CA LEU A 238 -19.48 -14.53 9.19
C LEU A 238 -19.72 -15.00 10.63
N MET A 239 -18.91 -14.55 11.58
CA MET A 239 -19.11 -14.83 13.00
C MET A 239 -20.48 -14.32 13.50
N LEU A 240 -20.81 -13.08 13.16
CA LEU A 240 -22.11 -12.49 13.54
C LEU A 240 -23.28 -13.20 12.88
N LEU A 241 -23.14 -13.59 11.62
CA LEU A 241 -24.16 -14.36 10.91
C LEU A 241 -24.48 -15.68 11.66
N TRP A 242 -23.47 -16.44 12.06
CA TRP A 242 -23.67 -17.69 12.79
C TRP A 242 -24.33 -17.45 14.16
N VAL A 243 -23.91 -16.42 14.90
CA VAL A 243 -24.56 -16.02 16.18
C VAL A 243 -26.01 -15.66 15.94
N GLY A 244 -26.29 -14.87 14.90
CA GLY A 244 -27.64 -14.48 14.53
C GLY A 244 -28.54 -15.67 14.17
N VAL A 245 -28.05 -16.57 13.32
CA VAL A 245 -28.78 -17.80 12.93
C VAL A 245 -29.10 -18.68 14.15
N PHE A 246 -28.13 -18.88 15.05
CA PHE A 246 -28.32 -19.68 16.25
C PHE A 246 -29.37 -19.07 17.20
N LEU A 247 -29.29 -17.77 17.47
CA LEU A 247 -30.26 -17.08 18.32
C LEU A 247 -31.66 -17.09 17.68
N THR A 248 -31.77 -16.77 16.41
CA THR A 248 -33.06 -16.72 15.68
C THR A 248 -33.74 -18.07 15.68
N ALA A 249 -32.99 -19.15 15.38
CA ALA A 249 -33.53 -20.51 15.41
C ALA A 249 -33.99 -20.90 16.81
N GLY A 250 -33.19 -20.58 17.83
CA GLY A 250 -33.55 -20.84 19.25
C GLY A 250 -34.84 -20.14 19.65
N ILE A 251 -34.97 -18.82 19.34
CA ILE A 251 -36.17 -18.04 19.64
C ILE A 251 -37.40 -18.56 18.92
N LEU A 252 -37.27 -18.90 17.64
CA LEU A 252 -38.38 -19.46 16.86
C LEU A 252 -38.86 -20.76 17.49
N ILE A 253 -37.94 -21.65 17.85
CA ILE A 253 -38.26 -22.94 18.51
C ILE A 253 -38.94 -22.70 19.84
N ILE A 254 -38.43 -21.81 20.70
CA ILE A 254 -39.04 -21.47 22.01
C ILE A 254 -40.45 -20.94 21.81
N ASN A 255 -40.67 -19.98 20.90
CA ASN A 255 -41.99 -19.40 20.65
C ASN A 255 -42.99 -20.44 20.12
N LEU A 256 -42.57 -21.39 19.26
CA LEU A 256 -43.41 -22.47 18.77
C LEU A 256 -43.75 -23.46 19.86
N LEU A 257 -42.83 -23.82 20.76
CA LEU A 257 -43.09 -24.68 21.93
C LEU A 257 -44.08 -24.05 22.91
N LEU A 258 -44.06 -22.70 23.03
CA LEU A 258 -45.00 -21.94 23.82
C LEU A 258 -46.34 -21.70 23.10
N GLN A 259 -46.56 -22.36 21.94
CA GLN A 259 -47.80 -22.27 21.15
C GLN A 259 -48.19 -20.83 20.74
N ARG A 260 -47.21 -19.94 20.54
CA ARG A 260 -47.46 -18.59 20.06
C ARG A 260 -47.86 -18.59 18.57
N PRO A 261 -48.61 -17.59 18.11
CA PRO A 261 -48.90 -17.45 16.67
C PRO A 261 -47.63 -17.59 15.83
N PHE A 262 -47.66 -18.46 14.84
CA PHE A 262 -46.50 -18.79 14.00
C PHE A 262 -45.92 -17.53 13.36
N LEU A 263 -46.80 -16.70 12.81
CA LEU A 263 -46.39 -15.50 12.08
C LEU A 263 -45.69 -14.47 12.97
N ASP A 264 -46.26 -14.18 14.16
CA ASP A 264 -45.64 -13.25 15.11
C ASP A 264 -44.27 -13.77 15.58
N SER A 265 -44.16 -15.08 15.78
CA SER A 265 -42.92 -15.75 16.13
C SER A 265 -41.85 -15.62 15.06
N VAL A 266 -42.23 -15.76 13.80
CA VAL A 266 -41.30 -15.59 12.66
C VAL A 266 -40.88 -14.13 12.50
N LEU A 267 -41.83 -13.17 12.56
CA LEU A 267 -41.52 -11.73 12.42
C LEU A 267 -40.62 -11.24 13.58
N PHE A 268 -40.91 -11.69 14.81
CA PHE A 268 -40.09 -11.34 15.98
C PHE A 268 -38.69 -11.93 15.87
N SER A 269 -38.58 -13.24 15.52
CA SER A 269 -37.27 -13.89 15.31
C SER A 269 -36.44 -13.24 14.21
N LEU A 270 -37.10 -12.82 13.13
CA LEU A 270 -36.49 -12.12 12.02
C LEU A 270 -35.99 -10.72 12.40
N ALA A 271 -36.81 -9.97 13.20
CA ALA A 271 -36.41 -8.67 13.71
C ALA A 271 -35.16 -8.76 14.61
N ILE A 272 -35.04 -9.82 15.41
CA ILE A 272 -33.87 -10.09 16.24
C ILE A 272 -32.65 -10.44 15.37
N ALA A 273 -32.83 -11.27 14.34
CA ALA A 273 -31.74 -11.58 13.38
C ALA A 273 -31.16 -10.32 12.74
N VAL A 274 -32.02 -9.39 12.35
CA VAL A 274 -31.62 -8.10 11.78
C VAL A 274 -30.94 -7.26 12.86
N GLY A 275 -31.47 -7.23 14.08
CA GLY A 275 -30.99 -6.39 15.17
C GLY A 275 -29.59 -6.72 15.69
N ILE A 276 -29.14 -7.99 15.59
CA ILE A 276 -27.79 -8.38 16.03
C ILE A 276 -26.71 -7.88 15.10
N THR A 277 -27.06 -7.57 13.86
CA THR A 277 -26.09 -7.21 12.81
C THR A 277 -25.95 -5.70 12.72
N PRO A 278 -24.70 -5.14 12.82
CA PRO A 278 -24.46 -3.71 12.72
C PRO A 278 -24.68 -3.25 11.27
N GLN A 279 -25.87 -2.71 10.98
CA GLN A 279 -26.30 -2.35 9.63
C GLN A 279 -25.47 -1.24 9.00
N LEU A 280 -25.03 -0.27 9.80
CA LEU A 280 -24.27 0.88 9.35
C LEU A 280 -22.74 0.65 9.34
N LEU A 281 -22.25 -0.58 9.61
CA LEU A 281 -20.82 -0.88 9.61
C LEU A 281 -20.11 -0.45 8.31
N PRO A 282 -20.60 -0.79 7.10
CA PRO A 282 -19.97 -0.32 5.87
C PRO A 282 -19.94 1.20 5.76
N ALA A 283 -21.02 1.87 6.16
CA ALA A 283 -21.12 3.33 6.13
C ALA A 283 -20.16 4.00 7.13
N VAL A 284 -20.05 3.48 8.35
CA VAL A 284 -19.12 4.01 9.37
C VAL A 284 -17.68 3.81 8.96
N VAL A 285 -17.33 2.63 8.43
CA VAL A 285 -15.99 2.34 7.92
C VAL A 285 -15.65 3.29 6.76
N SER A 286 -16.50 3.37 5.74
CA SER A 286 -16.27 4.24 4.58
C SER A 286 -16.15 5.72 4.98
N THR A 287 -16.99 6.18 5.90
CA THR A 287 -16.93 7.56 6.43
C THR A 287 -15.65 7.80 7.23
N SER A 288 -15.21 6.83 8.05
CA SER A 288 -13.96 6.90 8.80
C SER A 288 -12.76 7.00 7.87
N LEU A 289 -12.71 6.16 6.84
CA LEU A 289 -11.64 6.15 5.85
C LEU A 289 -11.62 7.44 5.03
N ALA A 290 -12.77 7.92 4.57
CA ALA A 290 -12.87 9.18 3.81
C ALA A 290 -12.47 10.40 4.64
N ALA A 291 -12.93 10.51 5.89
CA ALA A 291 -12.53 11.57 6.80
C ALA A 291 -11.03 11.50 7.12
N GLY A 292 -10.53 10.28 7.34
CA GLY A 292 -9.12 10.01 7.57
C GLY A 292 -8.24 10.36 6.39
N SER A 293 -8.63 9.98 5.17
CA SER A 293 -7.91 10.30 3.95
C SER A 293 -7.78 11.81 3.74
N ARG A 294 -8.86 12.58 3.99
CA ARG A 294 -8.80 14.06 3.96
C ARG A 294 -7.80 14.62 4.98
N LEU A 295 -7.77 14.05 6.19
CA LEU A 295 -6.84 14.49 7.23
C LEU A 295 -5.39 14.15 6.87
N LEU A 296 -5.15 12.98 6.29
CA LEU A 296 -3.84 12.54 5.81
C LEU A 296 -3.37 13.41 4.64
N ALA A 297 -4.23 13.71 3.67
CA ALA A 297 -3.92 14.59 2.54
C ALA A 297 -3.48 16.00 2.99
N LYS A 298 -4.08 16.56 4.06
CA LYS A 298 -3.64 17.83 4.66
C LYS A 298 -2.25 17.75 5.30
N ARG A 299 -1.75 16.54 5.55
CA ARG A 299 -0.41 16.28 6.11
C ARG A 299 0.57 15.77 5.08
N GLY A 300 0.26 15.91 3.79
CA GLY A 300 1.15 15.47 2.72
C GLY A 300 1.10 13.97 2.41
N VAL A 301 0.10 13.22 2.91
CA VAL A 301 -0.07 11.80 2.62
C VAL A 301 -1.31 11.61 1.74
N LEU A 302 -1.10 11.37 0.45
CA LEU A 302 -2.17 11.05 -0.49
C LEU A 302 -2.42 9.55 -0.53
N VAL A 303 -3.65 9.13 -0.35
CA VAL A 303 -4.05 7.72 -0.33
C VAL A 303 -4.84 7.39 -1.59
N LYS A 304 -4.31 6.50 -2.43
CA LYS A 304 -4.96 6.03 -3.66
C LYS A 304 -6.07 5.03 -3.36
N ARG A 305 -5.83 4.08 -2.45
CA ARG A 305 -6.81 3.11 -1.99
C ARG A 305 -7.18 3.38 -0.54
N LEU A 306 -8.43 3.73 -0.24
CA LEU A 306 -8.87 4.08 1.11
C LEU A 306 -8.55 2.99 2.14
N LEU A 307 -8.64 1.72 1.77
CA LEU A 307 -8.35 0.58 2.64
C LEU A 307 -6.88 0.52 3.06
N ALA A 308 -5.96 1.03 2.25
CA ALA A 308 -4.53 1.09 2.59
C ALA A 308 -4.25 1.98 3.82
N ILE A 309 -5.18 2.85 4.21
CA ILE A 309 -5.05 3.66 5.44
C ILE A 309 -4.96 2.76 6.69
N GLU A 310 -5.74 1.71 6.73
CA GLU A 310 -5.75 0.79 7.87
C GLU A 310 -4.51 -0.08 7.89
N ASP A 311 -4.10 -0.59 6.72
CA ASP A 311 -2.86 -1.35 6.58
C ASP A 311 -1.64 -0.48 6.93
N LEU A 312 -1.63 0.81 6.55
CA LEU A 312 -0.62 1.78 6.98
C LEU A 312 -0.59 1.96 8.51
N GLY A 313 -1.76 1.97 9.16
CA GLY A 313 -1.87 2.01 10.62
C GLY A 313 -1.36 0.74 11.31
N ASN A 314 -1.47 -0.40 10.65
CA ASN A 314 -1.05 -1.71 11.17
C ASN A 314 0.41 -2.04 10.89
N LEU A 315 1.14 -1.13 10.24
CA LEU A 315 2.52 -1.34 9.82
C LEU A 315 3.44 -1.76 10.97
N ASP A 316 4.07 -2.94 10.82
CA ASP A 316 5.07 -3.50 11.73
C ASP A 316 6.50 -3.31 11.20
N VAL A 317 6.67 -3.54 9.90
CA VAL A 317 7.96 -3.51 9.21
C VAL A 317 7.84 -2.58 8.00
N LEU A 318 8.76 -1.64 7.91
CA LEU A 318 8.95 -0.80 6.73
C LEU A 318 10.24 -1.25 6.04
N VAL A 319 10.14 -1.71 4.81
CA VAL A 319 11.30 -1.91 3.94
C VAL A 319 11.41 -0.66 3.07
N THR A 320 12.58 -0.03 3.05
CA THR A 320 12.80 1.20 2.28
C THR A 320 14.04 1.08 1.43
N ASP A 321 14.00 1.67 0.24
CA ASP A 321 15.24 1.93 -0.48
C ASP A 321 16.08 2.97 0.27
N LYS A 322 17.40 2.90 0.11
CA LYS A 322 18.35 3.82 0.73
C LYS A 322 18.33 5.19 0.04
N THR A 323 18.53 5.15 -1.30
CA THR A 323 18.85 6.32 -2.11
C THR A 323 17.66 7.24 -2.27
N GLY A 324 17.87 8.54 -2.03
CA GLY A 324 16.83 9.55 -2.12
C GLY A 324 15.74 9.46 -1.04
N THR A 325 15.65 8.38 -0.27
CA THR A 325 14.69 8.23 0.84
C THR A 325 15.32 8.55 2.19
N LEU A 326 16.38 7.82 2.55
CA LEU A 326 17.18 8.08 3.77
C LEU A 326 18.27 9.11 3.51
N THR A 327 18.63 9.30 2.26
CA THR A 327 19.65 10.20 1.77
C THR A 327 19.04 11.29 0.87
N GLU A 328 19.78 12.31 0.56
CA GLU A 328 19.32 13.44 -0.26
C GLU A 328 19.02 13.04 -1.71
N GLY A 329 19.60 11.90 -2.17
CA GLY A 329 19.48 11.42 -3.53
C GLY A 329 20.26 12.28 -4.55
N ARG A 330 21.06 13.21 -4.06
CA ARG A 330 22.03 13.97 -4.84
C ARG A 330 23.40 13.37 -4.65
N ILE A 331 23.92 12.84 -5.72
CA ILE A 331 25.27 12.28 -5.74
C ILE A 331 26.23 13.45 -5.99
N GLY A 332 27.10 13.72 -5.03
CA GLY A 332 28.18 14.69 -5.17
C GLY A 332 29.52 13.98 -5.34
N PHE A 333 30.41 14.48 -6.21
CA PHE A 333 31.78 14.01 -6.28
C PHE A 333 32.51 14.35 -4.99
N GLU A 334 33.32 13.41 -4.44
CA GLU A 334 34.08 13.58 -3.21
C GLU A 334 35.58 13.64 -3.48
N GLU A 335 36.14 12.57 -4.06
CA GLU A 335 37.55 12.50 -4.38
C GLU A 335 37.88 11.55 -5.52
N ALA A 336 39.03 11.73 -6.17
CA ALA A 336 39.61 10.81 -7.12
C ALA A 336 40.83 10.13 -6.45
N VAL A 337 40.82 8.80 -6.39
CA VAL A 337 41.86 7.95 -5.81
C VAL A 337 42.57 7.22 -6.95
N PRO A 338 43.74 7.71 -7.45
CA PRO A 338 44.44 7.07 -8.56
C PRO A 338 45.09 5.75 -8.11
N SER A 339 45.14 4.78 -9.00
CA SER A 339 46.03 3.61 -8.87
C SER A 339 47.49 4.05 -9.02
N ALA A 340 48.44 3.18 -8.63
CA ALA A 340 49.86 3.47 -8.72
C ALA A 340 50.38 3.81 -10.16
N ALA A 341 49.62 3.51 -11.19
CA ALA A 341 49.94 3.72 -12.58
C ALA A 341 49.41 5.05 -13.18
N ALA A 342 48.61 5.84 -12.41
CA ALA A 342 47.96 7.06 -12.89
C ALA A 342 48.06 8.19 -11.87
N ASP A 343 47.83 9.42 -12.31
CA ASP A 343 47.61 10.55 -11.39
C ASP A 343 46.11 10.94 -11.31
N SER A 344 45.79 11.78 -10.36
CA SER A 344 44.40 12.20 -10.12
C SER A 344 43.82 13.00 -11.31
N GLN A 345 44.65 13.80 -12.01
CA GLN A 345 44.21 14.56 -13.17
C GLN A 345 43.90 13.63 -14.34
N GLN A 346 44.82 12.70 -14.65
CA GLN A 346 44.62 11.69 -15.71
C GLN A 346 43.36 10.85 -15.43
N LEU A 347 43.13 10.43 -14.19
CA LEU A 347 41.96 9.68 -13.80
C LEU A 347 40.65 10.44 -14.10
N THR A 348 40.62 11.73 -13.72
CA THR A 348 39.43 12.58 -13.96
C THR A 348 39.22 12.88 -15.42
N GLU A 349 40.30 13.08 -16.21
CA GLU A 349 40.21 13.23 -17.67
C GLU A 349 39.65 11.98 -18.35
N LEU A 350 40.12 10.79 -18.01
CA LEU A 350 39.61 9.51 -18.52
C LEU A 350 38.13 9.31 -18.17
N ALA A 351 37.79 9.62 -16.93
CA ALA A 351 36.40 9.51 -16.47
C ALA A 351 35.45 10.44 -17.22
N MET A 352 35.89 11.69 -17.47
CA MET A 352 35.11 12.68 -18.20
C MET A 352 34.94 12.28 -19.69
N LEU A 353 36.00 11.74 -20.35
CA LEU A 353 35.92 11.23 -21.72
C LEU A 353 34.94 10.06 -21.85
N CYS A 354 34.70 9.32 -20.78
CA CYS A 354 33.77 8.23 -20.72
C CYS A 354 32.43 8.64 -20.03
N CYS A 355 31.86 9.79 -20.42
CA CYS A 355 30.51 10.24 -20.06
C CYS A 355 29.56 10.06 -21.24
N GLU A 356 28.25 10.02 -20.98
CA GLU A 356 27.24 9.89 -22.05
C GLU A 356 27.31 11.05 -23.04
N VAL A 357 27.37 12.28 -22.56
CA VAL A 357 27.60 13.46 -23.38
C VAL A 357 29.06 13.54 -23.72
N ASP A 358 29.37 13.79 -24.99
CA ASP A 358 30.74 13.96 -25.45
C ASP A 358 31.31 15.30 -24.94
N PRO A 359 32.28 15.30 -24.03
CA PRO A 359 32.87 16.52 -23.49
C PRO A 359 33.70 17.29 -24.55
N CYS A 360 34.05 16.64 -25.67
CA CYS A 360 34.81 17.24 -26.74
C CYS A 360 33.90 17.98 -27.75
N ALA A 361 32.59 17.81 -27.70
CA ALA A 361 31.67 18.44 -28.62
C ALA A 361 31.51 19.95 -28.34
N PRO A 362 31.39 20.82 -29.36
CA PRO A 362 31.15 22.24 -29.15
C PRO A 362 29.84 22.51 -28.43
N GLY A 363 29.90 23.24 -27.32
CA GLY A 363 28.68 23.59 -26.54
C GLY A 363 28.15 22.46 -25.66
N ALA A 364 28.94 21.42 -25.42
CA ALA A 364 28.57 20.35 -24.53
C ALA A 364 28.25 20.87 -23.11
N SER A 365 27.13 20.45 -22.55
CA SER A 365 26.72 20.76 -21.17
C SER A 365 26.48 19.49 -20.39
N GLY A 366 26.57 19.57 -19.04
CA GLY A 366 26.31 18.45 -18.15
C GLY A 366 24.82 18.13 -17.98
N GLU A 367 23.92 18.79 -18.70
CA GLU A 367 22.49 18.59 -18.60
C GLU A 367 22.03 17.29 -19.30
N GLY A 368 21.10 16.58 -18.67
CA GLY A 368 20.47 15.38 -19.24
C GLY A 368 21.30 14.10 -19.12
N GLN A 369 22.37 14.09 -18.32
CA GLN A 369 23.21 12.92 -18.07
C GLN A 369 22.74 12.12 -16.84
N ASN A 370 23.27 10.91 -16.69
CA ASN A 370 23.11 10.14 -15.47
C ASN A 370 23.71 10.88 -14.26
N PRO A 371 23.23 10.62 -13.00
CA PRO A 371 23.64 11.39 -11.83
C PRO A 371 25.14 11.37 -11.52
N VAL A 372 25.86 10.31 -11.90
CA VAL A 372 27.31 10.17 -11.69
C VAL A 372 28.08 11.06 -12.65
N ASP A 373 27.69 11.06 -13.90
CA ASP A 373 28.28 11.89 -14.93
C ASP A 373 27.98 13.37 -14.70
N ALA A 374 26.75 13.71 -14.30
CA ALA A 374 26.38 15.06 -13.92
C ALA A 374 27.21 15.58 -12.74
N ALA A 375 27.47 14.74 -11.72
CA ALA A 375 28.32 15.10 -10.59
C ALA A 375 29.79 15.33 -10.99
N LEU A 376 30.30 14.62 -11.99
CA LEU A 376 31.63 14.87 -12.55
C LEU A 376 31.69 16.21 -13.29
N TRP A 377 30.67 16.50 -14.11
CA TRP A 377 30.60 17.75 -14.83
C TRP A 377 30.49 18.95 -13.88
N GLU A 378 29.73 18.84 -12.80
CA GLU A 378 29.61 19.86 -11.76
C GLU A 378 30.95 20.09 -11.01
N ALA A 379 31.67 19.01 -10.71
CA ALA A 379 32.94 19.06 -10.00
C ALA A 379 34.09 19.62 -10.88
N PHE A 380 34.05 19.36 -12.19
CA PHE A 380 35.13 19.70 -13.10
C PHE A 380 34.65 20.49 -14.34
N PRO A 381 34.06 21.69 -14.16
CA PRO A 381 33.47 22.47 -15.26
C PRO A 381 34.48 22.96 -16.29
N HIS A 382 35.79 22.97 -15.98
CA HIS A 382 36.86 23.39 -16.88
C HIS A 382 37.42 22.25 -17.74
N LEU A 383 37.22 20.98 -17.38
CA LEU A 383 37.77 19.85 -18.08
C LEU A 383 37.33 19.73 -19.56
N PRO A 384 36.06 19.96 -19.92
CA PRO A 384 35.65 19.94 -21.32
C PRO A 384 36.46 20.86 -22.23
N ALA A 385 36.83 22.06 -21.75
CA ALA A 385 37.64 23.01 -22.48
C ALA A 385 39.11 22.52 -22.72
N THR A 386 39.66 21.76 -21.76
CA THR A 386 41.00 21.18 -21.86
C THR A 386 41.03 19.94 -22.75
N LEU A 387 39.88 19.25 -22.87
CA LEU A 387 39.70 18.06 -23.70
C LEU A 387 39.31 18.40 -25.14
N ALA A 388 39.03 19.68 -25.41
CA ALA A 388 38.73 20.15 -26.76
C ALA A 388 39.88 19.81 -27.74
N GLY A 389 39.56 19.16 -28.87
CA GLY A 389 40.53 18.67 -29.84
C GLY A 389 40.79 17.17 -29.78
N ARG A 390 40.23 16.44 -28.81
CA ARG A 390 40.12 14.97 -28.86
C ARG A 390 38.87 14.59 -29.63
N THR A 391 38.84 13.40 -30.23
CA THR A 391 37.70 12.91 -30.99
C THR A 391 37.25 11.57 -30.42
N ARG A 392 36.00 11.47 -30.00
CA ARG A 392 35.37 10.21 -29.62
C ARG A 392 35.10 9.39 -30.86
N ILE A 393 35.63 8.16 -30.91
CA ILE A 393 35.46 7.23 -32.03
C ILE A 393 34.18 6.42 -31.84
N SER A 394 33.95 5.89 -30.62
CA SER A 394 32.77 5.09 -30.28
C SER A 394 32.41 5.23 -28.82
N LEU A 395 31.12 5.05 -28.51
CA LEU A 395 30.57 4.96 -27.18
C LEU A 395 29.66 3.74 -27.11
N ARG A 396 29.87 2.87 -26.12
CA ARG A 396 28.92 1.89 -25.66
C ARG A 396 28.30 2.46 -24.37
N PRO A 397 27.03 2.84 -24.38
CA PRO A 397 26.34 3.38 -23.19
C PRO A 397 26.41 2.43 -21.99
N PHE A 398 26.02 2.92 -20.83
CA PHE A 398 25.98 2.10 -19.62
C PHE A 398 24.97 0.95 -19.78
N ASP A 399 25.47 -0.27 -19.60
CA ASP A 399 24.70 -1.49 -19.65
C ASP A 399 24.46 -1.99 -18.20
N HIS A 400 23.21 -2.25 -17.87
CA HIS A 400 22.80 -2.68 -16.53
C HIS A 400 23.23 -4.13 -16.20
N GLU A 401 23.41 -5.00 -17.19
CA GLU A 401 23.87 -6.38 -16.99
C GLU A 401 25.36 -6.42 -16.68
N THR A 402 26.16 -5.79 -17.54
CA THR A 402 27.62 -5.70 -17.35
C THR A 402 28.02 -4.65 -16.32
N ARG A 403 27.14 -3.70 -16.01
CA ARG A 403 27.36 -2.56 -15.11
C ARG A 403 28.55 -1.71 -15.47
N THR A 404 28.82 -1.58 -16.78
CA THR A 404 29.95 -0.82 -17.34
C THR A 404 29.51 0.03 -18.51
N MET A 405 30.30 1.07 -18.79
CA MET A 405 30.26 1.94 -19.96
C MET A 405 31.62 1.94 -20.58
N GLU A 406 31.70 1.94 -21.89
CA GLU A 406 32.94 1.89 -22.63
C GLU A 406 33.01 2.98 -23.70
N THR A 407 34.15 3.65 -23.84
CA THR A 407 34.42 4.60 -24.93
C THR A 407 35.80 4.37 -25.55
N VAL A 408 35.89 4.67 -26.83
CA VAL A 408 37.18 4.73 -27.54
C VAL A 408 37.39 6.16 -28.04
N VAL A 409 38.56 6.71 -27.70
CA VAL A 409 38.93 8.08 -28.05
C VAL A 409 40.19 8.06 -28.90
N ALA A 410 40.22 8.87 -29.97
CA ALA A 410 41.39 9.02 -30.80
C ALA A 410 42.59 9.53 -30.02
N ALA A 411 43.83 9.21 -30.51
CA ALA A 411 45.05 9.71 -29.93
C ALA A 411 45.03 11.28 -29.88
N GLY A 412 45.47 11.84 -28.75
CA GLY A 412 45.62 13.28 -28.66
C GLY A 412 46.73 13.85 -29.54
N PRO A 413 46.85 15.18 -29.64
CA PRO A 413 47.83 15.85 -30.50
C PRO A 413 49.27 15.50 -30.23
N ALA A 414 49.62 14.91 -29.09
CA ALA A 414 50.96 14.49 -28.70
C ALA A 414 51.40 13.14 -29.28
N GLY A 415 50.58 12.48 -30.12
CA GLY A 415 50.91 11.18 -30.73
C GLY A 415 50.57 10.01 -29.79
N GLY A 416 50.22 8.85 -30.36
CA GLY A 416 49.85 7.63 -29.63
C GLY A 416 48.72 6.90 -30.36
N GLY A 417 48.39 5.66 -29.97
CA GLY A 417 47.21 4.95 -30.48
C GLY A 417 45.92 5.42 -29.83
N PRO A 418 44.76 5.01 -30.36
CA PRO A 418 43.48 5.24 -29.72
C PRO A 418 43.44 4.62 -28.31
N VAL A 419 42.74 5.31 -27.38
CA VAL A 419 42.61 4.88 -25.99
C VAL A 419 41.20 4.32 -25.77
N ARG A 420 41.16 3.07 -25.30
CA ARG A 420 39.91 2.45 -24.81
C ARG A 420 39.79 2.73 -23.34
N ILE A 421 38.60 3.21 -22.91
CA ILE A 421 38.30 3.58 -21.53
C ILE A 421 37.07 2.78 -21.10
N LEU A 422 37.19 2.06 -19.97
CA LEU A 422 36.09 1.35 -19.33
C LEU A 422 35.79 2.01 -17.98
N LYS A 423 34.53 2.40 -17.75
CA LYS A 423 34.04 3.02 -16.51
C LYS A 423 32.81 2.25 -16.00
N GLY A 424 32.74 1.95 -14.68
CA GLY A 424 31.59 1.23 -14.14
C GLY A 424 31.75 0.77 -12.71
N ALA A 425 30.95 -0.23 -12.36
CA ALA A 425 31.00 -0.84 -11.04
C ALA A 425 32.40 -1.41 -10.75
N PRO A 426 33.00 -1.13 -9.58
CA PRO A 426 34.36 -1.51 -9.31
C PRO A 426 34.64 -2.99 -9.55
N GLU A 427 33.73 -3.87 -9.14
CA GLU A 427 33.88 -5.30 -9.30
C GLU A 427 33.99 -5.70 -10.77
N ALA A 428 33.09 -5.19 -11.61
CA ALA A 428 33.08 -5.50 -13.04
C ALA A 428 34.33 -4.94 -13.78
N VAL A 429 34.76 -3.74 -13.40
CA VAL A 429 35.96 -3.13 -13.98
C VAL A 429 37.24 -3.87 -13.53
N LEU A 430 37.32 -4.24 -12.24
CA LEU A 430 38.47 -4.99 -11.69
C LEU A 430 38.61 -6.38 -12.33
N ASP A 431 37.49 -7.05 -12.61
CA ASP A 431 37.50 -8.37 -13.28
C ASP A 431 37.97 -8.27 -14.73
N ALA A 432 37.77 -7.11 -15.36
CA ALA A 432 38.26 -6.84 -16.73
C ALA A 432 39.72 -6.37 -16.75
N CYS A 433 40.33 -5.99 -15.63
CA CYS A 433 41.68 -5.44 -15.54
C CYS A 433 42.72 -6.51 -15.27
N THR A 434 43.95 -6.26 -15.78
CA THR A 434 45.13 -7.02 -15.42
C THR A 434 46.03 -6.22 -14.49
N GLY A 435 46.73 -6.90 -13.57
CA GLY A 435 47.72 -6.26 -12.69
C GLY A 435 47.13 -5.51 -11.49
N VAL A 436 45.87 -5.77 -11.10
CA VAL A 436 45.25 -5.17 -9.90
C VAL A 436 45.99 -5.62 -8.65
N THR A 437 46.42 -4.67 -7.84
CA THR A 437 47.22 -4.91 -6.63
C THR A 437 46.32 -5.06 -5.38
N GLU A 438 46.88 -5.62 -4.30
CA GLU A 438 46.21 -5.67 -3.01
C GLU A 438 45.97 -4.26 -2.44
N ALA A 439 46.86 -3.30 -2.74
CA ALA A 439 46.71 -1.91 -2.36
C ALA A 439 45.47 -1.26 -3.03
N ASP A 440 45.21 -1.56 -4.30
CA ASP A 440 44.01 -1.07 -5.01
C ASP A 440 42.74 -1.62 -4.38
N ARG A 441 42.72 -2.91 -4.01
CA ARG A 441 41.56 -3.51 -3.30
C ARG A 441 41.35 -2.92 -1.91
N ALA A 442 42.44 -2.71 -1.16
CA ALA A 442 42.37 -2.07 0.15
C ALA A 442 41.87 -0.61 0.08
N ALA A 443 42.29 0.13 -0.96
CA ALA A 443 41.78 1.48 -1.21
C ALA A 443 40.27 1.48 -1.52
N LEU A 444 39.79 0.54 -2.34
CA LEU A 444 38.37 0.36 -2.63
C LEU A 444 37.56 0.06 -1.34
N ASP A 445 38.03 -0.88 -0.53
CA ASP A 445 37.40 -1.21 0.77
C ASP A 445 37.38 -0.03 1.72
N ALA A 446 38.41 0.79 1.74
CA ALA A 446 38.45 2.00 2.57
C ALA A 446 37.41 3.03 2.12
N LEU A 447 37.20 3.20 0.81
CA LEU A 447 36.16 4.06 0.25
C LEU A 447 34.75 3.56 0.62
N PHE A 448 34.51 2.26 0.48
CA PHE A 448 33.23 1.68 0.86
C PHE A 448 32.92 1.80 2.35
N ARG A 449 33.92 1.61 3.23
CA ARG A 449 33.74 1.80 4.70
C ARG A 449 33.43 3.24 5.09
N ARG A 450 33.80 4.23 4.28
CA ARG A 450 33.41 5.65 4.47
C ARG A 450 32.00 5.95 3.92
N GLY A 451 31.35 4.97 3.32
CA GLY A 451 30.01 5.10 2.78
C GLY A 451 29.96 5.71 1.38
N ALA A 452 31.09 5.78 0.70
CA ALA A 452 31.17 6.31 -0.64
C ALA A 452 30.61 5.34 -1.68
N ARG A 453 29.87 5.87 -2.66
CA ARG A 453 29.59 5.16 -3.92
C ARG A 453 30.81 5.29 -4.80
N VAL A 454 31.38 4.16 -5.24
CA VAL A 454 32.61 4.14 -5.98
C VAL A 454 32.38 3.71 -7.42
N VAL A 455 33.01 4.42 -8.35
CA VAL A 455 33.11 4.07 -9.77
C VAL A 455 34.58 3.83 -10.09
N ALA A 456 34.90 2.70 -10.69
CA ALA A 456 36.26 2.43 -11.20
C ALA A 456 36.39 2.87 -12.63
N VAL A 457 37.59 3.29 -12.96
CA VAL A 457 38.00 3.66 -14.34
C VAL A 457 39.25 2.87 -14.72
N ALA A 458 39.21 2.27 -15.87
CA ALA A 458 40.35 1.55 -16.47
C ALA A 458 40.60 2.03 -17.89
N SER A 459 41.82 1.94 -18.38
CA SER A 459 42.17 2.32 -19.71
C SER A 459 43.18 1.35 -20.33
N SER A 460 43.19 1.25 -21.67
CA SER A 460 44.25 0.59 -22.44
C SER A 460 44.60 1.39 -23.69
N HIS A 461 45.85 1.34 -24.06
CA HIS A 461 46.31 1.90 -25.35
C HIS A 461 46.18 0.81 -26.41
N GLN A 462 45.48 1.10 -27.49
CA GLN A 462 45.46 0.20 -28.67
C GLN A 462 46.77 0.38 -29.45
N LEU A 463 47.36 -0.75 -29.86
CA LEU A 463 48.51 -0.72 -30.74
C LEU A 463 48.14 -0.17 -32.14
N PRO A 464 48.92 0.71 -32.71
CA PRO A 464 48.67 1.24 -34.06
C PRO A 464 48.53 0.09 -35.08
N GLY A 465 47.40 0.03 -35.80
CA GLY A 465 47.13 -0.97 -36.83
C GLY A 465 46.34 -2.23 -36.40
N ALA A 466 45.98 -2.37 -35.13
CA ALA A 466 45.14 -3.47 -34.69
C ALA A 466 43.66 -3.05 -34.77
N HIS A 467 42.92 -3.51 -35.75
CA HIS A 467 41.50 -3.20 -35.91
C HIS A 467 40.60 -3.95 -34.91
N ASP A 468 41.06 -5.02 -34.24
CA ASP A 468 40.23 -5.89 -33.39
C ASP A 468 40.86 -6.42 -32.10
N ALA A 469 42.06 -6.02 -31.71
CA ALA A 469 42.67 -6.49 -30.46
C ALA A 469 42.71 -5.35 -29.44
N ALA A 470 41.69 -5.29 -28.56
CA ALA A 470 41.75 -4.49 -27.36
C ALA A 470 42.91 -4.98 -26.48
N GLY A 471 43.91 -4.14 -26.25
CA GLY A 471 44.97 -4.42 -25.26
C GLY A 471 44.40 -4.65 -23.85
N PRO A 472 45.20 -5.26 -22.96
CA PRO A 472 44.77 -5.48 -21.59
C PRO A 472 44.43 -4.15 -20.89
N LEU A 473 43.31 -4.11 -20.17
CA LEU A 473 42.90 -2.96 -19.40
C LEU A 473 43.75 -2.86 -18.12
N ALA A 474 44.24 -1.66 -17.82
CA ALA A 474 44.90 -1.33 -16.57
C ALA A 474 44.01 -0.41 -15.74
N LEU A 475 43.91 -0.65 -14.43
CA LEU A 475 43.15 0.19 -13.55
C LEU A 475 43.80 1.58 -13.46
N ALA A 476 43.05 2.63 -13.79
CA ALA A 476 43.45 4.01 -13.61
C ALA A 476 43.18 4.52 -12.18
N GLY A 477 42.10 4.04 -11.54
CA GLY A 477 41.74 4.37 -10.18
C GLY A 477 40.25 4.37 -9.92
N TYR A 478 39.89 5.00 -8.82
CA TYR A 478 38.51 5.09 -8.31
C TYR A 478 38.07 6.52 -8.18
N LEU A 479 36.81 6.77 -8.49
CA LEU A 479 36.09 8.02 -8.21
C LEU A 479 35.10 7.76 -7.12
N SER A 480 35.15 8.54 -6.05
CA SER A 480 34.20 8.41 -4.96
C SER A 480 33.15 9.50 -5.03
N PHE A 481 31.92 9.09 -4.74
CA PHE A 481 30.76 9.94 -4.70
C PHE A 481 30.03 9.70 -3.38
N ILE A 482 29.48 10.77 -2.81
CA ILE A 482 28.75 10.67 -1.55
C ILE A 482 27.30 11.10 -1.73
N ASP A 483 26.39 10.30 -1.19
CA ASP A 483 24.97 10.60 -1.06
C ASP A 483 24.66 10.80 0.42
N ARG A 484 24.56 12.06 0.84
CA ARG A 484 24.48 12.44 2.27
C ARG A 484 23.15 12.02 2.89
N PRO A 485 23.15 11.43 4.11
CA PRO A 485 21.93 11.24 4.87
C PRO A 485 21.21 12.56 5.11
N LYS A 486 19.88 12.57 4.95
CA LYS A 486 19.05 13.74 5.26
C LYS A 486 19.16 14.12 6.73
N ALA A 487 19.16 15.42 7.02
CA ALA A 487 19.32 15.96 8.38
C ALA A 487 18.23 15.47 9.35
N ASP A 488 17.01 15.27 8.87
CA ASP A 488 15.82 14.84 9.61
C ASP A 488 15.62 13.33 9.65
N ALA A 489 16.33 12.54 8.81
CA ALA A 489 16.13 11.09 8.68
C ALA A 489 16.28 10.35 10.02
N ARG A 490 17.28 10.74 10.83
CA ARG A 490 17.50 10.14 12.16
C ARG A 490 16.32 10.37 13.11
N ALA A 491 15.78 11.59 13.15
CA ALA A 491 14.66 11.94 14.02
C ALA A 491 13.38 11.20 13.57
N SER A 492 13.14 11.12 12.26
CA SER A 492 12.02 10.42 11.64
C SER A 492 12.09 8.90 11.89
N LEU A 493 13.28 8.29 11.79
CA LEU A 493 13.50 6.87 12.12
C LEU A 493 13.25 6.59 13.60
N ALA A 494 13.74 7.45 14.52
CA ALA A 494 13.48 7.32 15.95
C ALA A 494 11.98 7.43 16.27
N ARG A 495 11.25 8.27 15.53
CA ARG A 495 9.80 8.42 15.65
C ARG A 495 9.07 7.16 15.18
N LEU A 496 9.44 6.56 14.06
CA LEU A 496 8.90 5.30 13.56
C LEU A 496 9.20 4.14 14.54
N ASP A 497 10.43 4.06 15.07
CA ASP A 497 10.79 3.08 16.12
C ASP A 497 9.94 3.25 17.39
N GLY A 498 9.68 4.49 17.79
CA GLY A 498 8.77 4.83 18.91
C GLY A 498 7.31 4.43 18.65
N LEU A 499 6.93 4.30 17.40
CA LEU A 499 5.63 3.75 16.95
C LEU A 499 5.67 2.21 16.80
N GLY A 500 6.82 1.55 17.03
CA GLY A 500 6.98 0.11 16.91
C GLY A 500 7.10 -0.37 15.46
N VAL A 501 7.46 0.52 14.53
CA VAL A 501 7.77 0.18 13.13
C VAL A 501 9.24 -0.15 13.00
N ASP A 502 9.56 -1.39 12.59
CA ASP A 502 10.92 -1.86 12.35
C ASP A 502 11.35 -1.51 10.94
N VAL A 503 12.26 -0.52 10.80
CA VAL A 503 12.74 -0.07 9.49
C VAL A 503 13.91 -0.92 9.03
N ARG A 504 13.84 -1.39 7.77
CA ARG A 504 14.84 -2.22 7.09
C ARG A 504 15.21 -1.58 5.76
N ILE A 505 16.45 -1.79 5.33
CA ILE A 505 16.99 -1.21 4.09
C ILE A 505 17.12 -2.32 3.04
N ALA A 506 16.61 -2.07 1.83
CA ALA A 506 16.84 -2.91 0.65
C ALA A 506 17.40 -2.03 -0.47
N THR A 507 18.67 -2.23 -0.82
CA THR A 507 19.40 -1.35 -1.75
C THR A 507 20.22 -2.12 -2.77
N GLY A 508 20.40 -1.52 -3.95
CA GLY A 508 21.38 -1.98 -4.94
C GLY A 508 22.84 -1.69 -4.58
N ASP A 509 23.10 -0.89 -3.55
CA ASP A 509 24.44 -0.51 -3.12
C ASP A 509 25.19 -1.64 -2.42
N ASN A 510 26.52 -1.46 -2.28
CA ASN A 510 27.40 -2.38 -1.55
C ASN A 510 27.02 -2.48 -0.06
N ALA A 511 27.25 -3.65 0.53
CA ALA A 511 26.96 -3.93 1.95
C ALA A 511 27.64 -2.95 2.91
N LEU A 512 28.90 -2.61 2.68
CA LEU A 512 29.67 -1.69 3.55
C LEU A 512 29.10 -0.27 3.52
N VAL A 513 28.65 0.19 2.33
CA VAL A 513 27.98 1.49 2.18
C VAL A 513 26.66 1.52 2.95
N ALA A 514 25.89 0.45 2.85
CA ALA A 514 24.61 0.33 3.57
C ALA A 514 24.81 0.26 5.08
N GLU A 515 25.81 -0.47 5.57
CA GLU A 515 26.19 -0.53 6.99
C GLU A 515 26.66 0.82 7.53
N HIS A 516 27.40 1.59 6.73
CA HIS A 516 27.79 2.95 7.09
C HIS A 516 26.56 3.84 7.34
N VAL A 517 25.57 3.83 6.43
CA VAL A 517 24.33 4.60 6.59
C VAL A 517 23.57 4.17 7.84
N VAL A 518 23.44 2.85 8.09
CA VAL A 518 22.83 2.31 9.34
C VAL A 518 23.53 2.86 10.59
N SER A 519 24.85 2.93 10.58
CA SER A 519 25.66 3.45 11.68
C SER A 519 25.45 4.96 11.90
N VAL A 520 25.50 5.76 10.84
CA VAL A 520 25.30 7.22 10.89
C VAL A 520 23.89 7.57 11.38
N LEU A 521 22.89 6.86 10.89
CA LEU A 521 21.48 7.05 11.27
C LEU A 521 21.15 6.44 12.64
N LYS A 522 22.10 5.75 13.29
CA LYS A 522 21.93 5.04 14.57
C LYS A 522 20.76 4.07 14.58
N MET A 523 20.56 3.39 13.47
CA MET A 523 19.56 2.33 13.38
C MET A 523 19.98 1.12 14.22
N ARG A 524 19.03 0.28 14.60
CA ARG A 524 19.35 -0.95 15.36
C ARG A 524 20.23 -1.86 14.50
N PRO A 525 21.35 -2.40 15.02
CA PRO A 525 22.18 -3.33 14.27
C PRO A 525 21.43 -4.62 13.94
N GLY A 526 21.73 -5.23 12.81
CA GLY A 526 21.15 -6.49 12.36
C GLY A 526 22.03 -7.18 11.33
N ALA A 527 21.64 -8.39 10.92
CA ALA A 527 22.36 -9.10 9.87
C ALA A 527 22.19 -8.38 8.52
N VAL A 528 23.27 -8.43 7.72
CA VAL A 528 23.27 -8.01 6.32
C VAL A 528 23.15 -9.25 5.46
N LEU A 529 22.30 -9.23 4.44
CA LEU A 529 22.19 -10.25 3.40
C LEU A 529 22.46 -9.59 2.04
N THR A 530 23.32 -10.22 1.27
CA THR A 530 23.62 -9.76 -0.10
C THR A 530 22.78 -10.50 -1.14
N GLY A 531 22.56 -9.87 -2.31
CA GLY A 531 21.82 -10.50 -3.42
C GLY A 531 22.42 -11.85 -3.83
N THR A 532 23.75 -11.98 -3.84
CA THR A 532 24.45 -13.23 -4.15
C THR A 532 24.20 -14.32 -3.10
N GLU A 533 24.12 -13.95 -1.81
CA GLU A 533 23.77 -14.90 -0.74
C GLU A 533 22.31 -15.35 -0.83
N ILE A 534 21.43 -14.43 -1.19
CA ILE A 534 19.98 -14.70 -1.39
C ILE A 534 19.80 -15.69 -2.54
N GLU A 535 20.50 -15.49 -3.66
CA GLU A 535 20.45 -16.37 -4.82
C GLU A 535 20.98 -17.78 -4.54
N ALA A 536 21.99 -17.90 -3.67
CA ALA A 536 22.58 -19.17 -3.26
C ALA A 536 21.72 -19.95 -2.23
N MET A 537 20.66 -19.36 -1.66
CA MET A 537 19.79 -19.99 -0.66
C MET A 537 18.58 -20.66 -1.32
N ASP A 538 18.18 -21.82 -0.78
CA ASP A 538 16.88 -22.38 -1.07
C ASP A 538 15.75 -21.58 -0.34
N GLU A 539 14.50 -21.82 -0.74
CA GLU A 539 13.35 -21.09 -0.18
C GLU A 539 13.23 -21.21 1.35
N ALA A 540 13.55 -22.36 1.92
CA ALA A 540 13.44 -22.61 3.36
C ALA A 540 14.54 -21.87 4.13
N ALA A 541 15.78 -21.89 3.63
CA ALA A 541 16.91 -21.14 4.20
C ALA A 541 16.67 -19.64 4.12
N LEU A 542 16.17 -19.15 2.99
CA LEU A 542 15.85 -17.74 2.79
C LEU A 542 14.72 -17.28 3.72
N ALA A 543 13.64 -18.07 3.85
CA ALA A 543 12.54 -17.78 4.77
C ALA A 543 13.00 -17.72 6.25
N ALA A 544 14.02 -18.48 6.62
CA ALA A 544 14.62 -18.43 7.95
C ALA A 544 15.56 -17.22 8.14
N ALA A 545 16.30 -16.80 7.10
CA ALA A 545 17.30 -15.76 7.17
C ALA A 545 16.69 -14.33 7.14
N VAL A 546 15.73 -14.08 6.25
CA VAL A 546 15.12 -12.77 6.01
C VAL A 546 14.55 -12.11 7.28
N PRO A 547 13.84 -12.80 8.19
CA PRO A 547 13.32 -12.18 9.41
C PRO A 547 14.40 -11.61 10.35
N GLY A 548 15.62 -12.17 10.31
CA GLY A 548 16.77 -11.75 11.12
C GLY A 548 17.59 -10.61 10.51
N ALA A 549 17.47 -10.37 9.21
CA ALA A 549 18.23 -9.37 8.48
C ALA A 549 17.57 -7.98 8.54
N ARG A 550 18.40 -6.92 8.57
CA ARG A 550 17.95 -5.53 8.54
C ARG A 550 18.41 -4.78 7.31
N VAL A 551 19.46 -5.27 6.68
CA VAL A 551 20.01 -4.70 5.45
C VAL A 551 20.07 -5.78 4.40
N PHE A 552 19.55 -5.46 3.23
CA PHE A 552 19.61 -6.28 2.03
C PHE A 552 20.37 -5.47 0.99
N ALA A 553 21.62 -5.87 0.70
CA ALA A 553 22.54 -5.15 -0.16
C ALA A 553 22.70 -5.83 -1.51
N ARG A 554 22.87 -5.06 -2.58
CA ARG A 554 23.01 -5.57 -3.97
C ARG A 554 21.88 -6.50 -4.37
N VAL A 555 20.64 -6.13 -4.02
CA VAL A 555 19.46 -6.91 -4.33
C VAL A 555 18.81 -6.44 -5.63
N SER A 556 18.36 -7.42 -6.44
CA SER A 556 17.58 -7.16 -7.64
C SER A 556 16.13 -6.76 -7.32
N PRO A 557 15.36 -6.22 -8.27
CA PRO A 557 13.93 -5.95 -8.12
C PRO A 557 13.13 -7.17 -7.67
N GLU A 558 13.39 -8.34 -8.26
CA GLU A 558 12.73 -9.62 -7.94
C GLU A 558 13.06 -10.06 -6.51
N GLN A 559 14.34 -9.91 -6.12
CA GLN A 559 14.78 -10.22 -4.75
C GLN A 559 14.15 -9.28 -3.72
N LYS A 560 13.98 -7.98 -4.04
CA LYS A 560 13.22 -7.03 -3.19
C LYS A 560 11.78 -7.53 -2.97
N ALA A 561 11.09 -7.92 -4.04
CA ALA A 561 9.73 -8.44 -3.97
C ALA A 561 9.65 -9.77 -3.19
N GLN A 562 10.63 -10.66 -3.35
CA GLN A 562 10.72 -11.92 -2.62
C GLN A 562 10.91 -11.70 -1.12
N ILE A 563 11.80 -10.79 -0.71
CA ILE A 563 12.03 -10.39 0.69
C ILE A 563 10.74 -9.88 1.31
N VAL A 564 10.05 -8.95 0.63
CA VAL A 564 8.75 -8.42 1.07
C VAL A 564 7.74 -9.55 1.24
N GLY A 565 7.63 -10.46 0.27
CA GLY A 565 6.72 -11.60 0.31
C GLY A 565 6.97 -12.55 1.49
N ILE A 566 8.24 -12.77 1.87
CA ILE A 566 8.61 -13.57 3.04
C ILE A 566 8.23 -12.85 4.34
N LEU A 567 8.52 -11.56 4.45
CA LEU A 567 8.19 -10.76 5.64
C LEU A 567 6.67 -10.69 5.89
N ARG A 568 5.87 -10.61 4.83
CA ARG A 568 4.39 -10.60 4.91
C ARG A 568 3.78 -11.86 5.52
N ARG A 569 4.50 -12.98 5.54
CA ARG A 569 4.00 -14.22 6.18
C ARG A 569 3.79 -14.04 7.70
N SER A 570 4.45 -13.08 8.33
CA SER A 570 4.45 -12.89 9.80
C SER A 570 4.32 -11.45 10.27
N HIS A 571 4.34 -10.47 9.37
CA HIS A 571 4.30 -9.04 9.66
C HIS A 571 3.39 -8.33 8.66
N SER A 572 2.89 -7.15 9.07
CA SER A 572 2.31 -6.17 8.15
C SER A 572 3.45 -5.32 7.58
N VAL A 573 3.68 -5.42 6.27
CA VAL A 573 4.87 -4.89 5.61
C VAL A 573 4.51 -3.73 4.71
N GLY A 574 5.14 -2.57 4.94
CA GLY A 574 5.19 -1.48 3.98
C GLY A 574 6.48 -1.52 3.18
N PHE A 575 6.41 -1.12 1.93
CA PHE A 575 7.58 -0.87 1.10
C PHE A 575 7.57 0.56 0.62
N LEU A 576 8.68 1.28 0.83
CA LEU A 576 8.85 2.65 0.36
C LEU A 576 9.93 2.67 -0.74
N GLY A 577 9.51 3.06 -1.95
CA GLY A 577 10.38 3.16 -3.12
C GLY A 577 9.92 4.22 -4.10
N ASP A 578 10.83 4.69 -4.96
CA ASP A 578 10.60 5.77 -5.92
C ASP A 578 11.08 5.44 -7.35
N GLY A 579 11.78 4.34 -7.53
CA GLY A 579 12.30 3.89 -8.81
C GLY A 579 11.44 2.83 -9.51
N VAL A 580 11.70 2.62 -10.81
CA VAL A 580 11.10 1.51 -11.58
C VAL A 580 11.39 0.16 -10.95
N ASN A 581 12.61 0.00 -10.43
CA ASN A 581 13.11 -1.22 -9.78
C ASN A 581 12.35 -1.60 -8.50
N ASP A 582 11.50 -0.70 -7.99
CA ASP A 582 10.74 -0.90 -6.77
C ASP A 582 9.29 -1.34 -7.02
N ALA A 583 8.81 -1.24 -8.25
CA ALA A 583 7.41 -1.48 -8.60
C ALA A 583 6.91 -2.87 -8.17
N LEU A 584 7.71 -3.92 -8.38
CA LEU A 584 7.38 -5.29 -7.97
C LEU A 584 7.26 -5.40 -6.44
N ALA A 585 8.14 -4.77 -5.69
CA ALA A 585 8.13 -4.77 -4.23
C ALA A 585 6.97 -3.93 -3.67
N LEU A 586 6.66 -2.77 -4.29
CA LEU A 586 5.51 -1.92 -3.96
C LEU A 586 4.20 -2.70 -4.09
N ASN A 587 3.98 -3.39 -5.20
CA ASN A 587 2.79 -4.23 -5.42
C ASN A 587 2.71 -5.45 -4.48
N ARG A 588 3.87 -5.98 -4.05
CA ARG A 588 3.94 -7.14 -3.17
C ARG A 588 3.71 -6.82 -1.70
N ALA A 589 3.90 -5.58 -1.28
CA ALA A 589 3.71 -5.12 0.10
C ALA A 589 2.23 -5.15 0.53
N ASP A 590 1.95 -5.07 1.83
CA ASP A 590 0.59 -4.78 2.33
C ASP A 590 0.23 -3.33 2.04
N VAL A 591 1.23 -2.44 2.11
CA VAL A 591 1.12 -1.03 1.71
C VAL A 591 2.32 -0.65 0.87
N GLY A 592 2.10 -0.44 -0.41
CA GLY A 592 3.07 0.22 -1.29
C GLY A 592 3.06 1.73 -1.06
N ILE A 593 4.22 2.31 -0.78
CA ILE A 593 4.37 3.73 -0.47
C ILE A 593 5.36 4.33 -1.47
N SER A 594 4.99 5.42 -2.14
CA SER A 594 5.87 6.15 -3.02
C SER A 594 5.87 7.65 -2.69
N VAL A 595 6.59 8.44 -3.47
CA VAL A 595 6.69 9.88 -3.30
C VAL A 595 6.26 10.61 -4.57
N ASP A 596 5.87 11.87 -4.47
CA ASP A 596 5.39 12.64 -5.62
C ASP A 596 6.45 12.82 -6.72
N SER A 597 7.72 12.90 -6.33
CA SER A 597 8.87 12.96 -7.24
C SER A 597 9.31 11.61 -7.83
N ALA A 598 8.62 10.51 -7.51
CA ALA A 598 8.93 9.17 -8.02
C ALA A 598 8.58 9.02 -9.50
N THR A 599 9.13 7.96 -10.12
CA THR A 599 8.71 7.56 -11.46
C THR A 599 7.23 7.21 -11.49
N ASP A 600 6.58 7.37 -12.64
CA ASP A 600 5.16 7.11 -12.79
C ASP A 600 4.81 5.66 -12.45
N VAL A 601 5.67 4.72 -12.85
CA VAL A 601 5.53 3.29 -12.50
C VAL A 601 5.51 3.05 -10.99
N ALA A 602 6.41 3.69 -10.25
CA ALA A 602 6.44 3.56 -8.79
C ALA A 602 5.20 4.19 -8.14
N LYS A 603 4.77 5.37 -8.65
CA LYS A 603 3.53 6.01 -8.20
C LYS A 603 2.31 5.14 -8.48
N ASP A 604 2.25 4.48 -9.64
CA ASP A 604 1.12 3.62 -10.00
C ASP A 604 1.07 2.34 -9.19
N ALA A 605 2.22 1.73 -8.93
CA ALA A 605 2.33 0.55 -8.09
C ALA A 605 2.04 0.81 -6.61
N ALA A 606 2.10 2.08 -6.16
CA ALA A 606 1.92 2.45 -4.76
C ALA A 606 0.45 2.65 -4.38
N ASP A 607 0.10 2.31 -3.13
CA ASP A 607 -1.18 2.58 -2.49
C ASP A 607 -1.28 3.98 -1.88
N VAL A 608 -0.12 4.50 -1.48
CA VAL A 608 0.05 5.77 -0.79
C VAL A 608 1.18 6.56 -1.45
N VAL A 609 0.95 7.85 -1.70
CA VAL A 609 1.95 8.77 -2.24
C VAL A 609 2.20 9.88 -1.22
N LEU A 610 3.45 10.06 -0.83
CA LEU A 610 3.88 11.16 0.04
C LEU A 610 4.19 12.38 -0.83
N LEU A 611 3.60 13.54 -0.53
CA LEU A 611 3.87 14.80 -1.26
C LEU A 611 5.29 15.32 -1.03
N GLU A 612 5.85 14.99 0.12
CA GLU A 612 7.23 15.30 0.47
C GLU A 612 7.98 13.99 0.74
N LYS A 613 9.21 13.91 0.25
CA LYS A 613 10.08 12.75 0.43
C LYS A 613 10.68 12.75 1.85
N ASP A 614 9.79 12.68 2.87
CA ASP A 614 10.11 12.75 4.30
C ASP A 614 9.46 11.60 5.08
N LEU A 615 10.28 10.84 5.82
CA LEU A 615 9.82 9.77 6.71
C LEU A 615 9.00 10.29 7.90
N GLY A 616 9.11 11.56 8.27
CA GLY A 616 8.28 12.21 9.28
C GLY A 616 6.82 12.30 8.84
N VAL A 617 6.59 12.59 7.55
CA VAL A 617 5.26 12.57 6.92
C VAL A 617 4.68 11.16 6.96
N LEU A 618 5.50 10.14 6.70
CA LEU A 618 5.09 8.73 6.83
C LEU A 618 4.71 8.37 8.27
N ALA A 619 5.47 8.81 9.27
CA ALA A 619 5.14 8.59 10.68
C ALA A 619 3.78 9.23 11.07
N ASP A 620 3.46 10.40 10.51
CA ASP A 620 2.13 11.02 10.64
C ASP A 620 1.04 10.20 9.94
N GLY A 621 1.35 9.62 8.79
CA GLY A 621 0.50 8.67 8.08
C GLY A 621 0.14 7.46 8.93
N VAL A 622 1.14 6.80 9.51
CA VAL A 622 0.99 5.64 10.41
C VAL A 622 0.11 6.00 11.62
N MET A 623 0.37 7.14 12.27
CA MET A 623 -0.45 7.59 13.40
C MET A 623 -1.89 7.89 12.98
N GLY A 624 -2.08 8.46 11.79
CA GLY A 624 -3.40 8.73 11.22
C GLY A 624 -4.17 7.44 10.96
N GLY A 625 -3.55 6.45 10.32
CA GLY A 625 -4.11 5.13 10.08
C GLY A 625 -4.53 4.42 11.38
N ARG A 626 -3.65 4.44 12.40
CA ARG A 626 -3.96 3.86 13.72
C ARG A 626 -5.17 4.51 14.40
N ARG A 627 -5.31 5.83 14.25
CA ARG A 627 -6.48 6.54 14.79
C ARG A 627 -7.77 6.08 14.12
N ILE A 628 -7.76 5.92 12.81
CA ILE A 628 -8.92 5.48 12.03
C ILE A 628 -9.26 4.04 12.40
N PHE A 629 -8.28 3.14 12.41
CA PHE A 629 -8.47 1.75 12.82
C PHE A 629 -9.00 1.62 14.25
N ALA A 630 -8.44 2.38 15.20
CA ALA A 630 -8.91 2.37 16.59
C ALA A 630 -10.39 2.80 16.71
N ASN A 631 -10.83 3.78 15.91
CA ASN A 631 -12.24 4.20 15.89
C ASN A 631 -13.13 3.14 15.24
N THR A 632 -12.68 2.46 14.17
CA THR A 632 -13.37 1.31 13.60
C THR A 632 -13.56 0.19 14.64
N ILE A 633 -12.51 -0.15 15.36
CA ILE A 633 -12.60 -1.18 16.44
C ILE A 633 -13.55 -0.74 17.58
N LYS A 634 -13.55 0.53 17.97
CA LYS A 634 -14.53 1.03 18.96
C LYS A 634 -15.96 0.78 18.52
N TYR A 635 -16.28 1.11 17.27
CA TYR A 635 -17.61 0.84 16.71
C TYR A 635 -17.96 -0.65 16.79
N LEU A 636 -17.03 -1.52 16.37
CA LEU A 636 -17.23 -2.96 16.39
C LEU A 636 -17.47 -3.51 17.80
N LEU A 637 -16.65 -3.11 18.78
CA LEU A 637 -16.79 -3.56 20.17
C LEU A 637 -18.12 -3.12 20.79
N MET A 638 -18.54 -1.90 20.50
CA MET A 638 -19.82 -1.38 20.97
C MET A 638 -20.99 -2.08 20.32
N GLY A 639 -21.03 -2.12 18.99
CA GLY A 639 -22.12 -2.76 18.26
C GLY A 639 -22.30 -4.22 18.62
N THR A 640 -21.19 -4.96 18.76
CA THR A 640 -21.28 -6.39 19.10
C THR A 640 -21.71 -6.65 20.53
N SER A 641 -21.18 -5.93 21.53
CA SER A 641 -21.51 -6.17 22.93
C SER A 641 -22.93 -5.76 23.25
N SER A 642 -23.36 -4.58 22.78
CA SER A 642 -24.71 -4.05 23.06
C SER A 642 -25.79 -4.83 22.32
N ASN A 643 -25.62 -5.06 21.02
CA ASN A 643 -26.62 -5.81 20.24
C ASN A 643 -26.74 -7.25 20.72
N PHE A 644 -25.61 -7.91 21.06
CA PHE A 644 -25.65 -9.28 21.60
C PHE A 644 -26.42 -9.33 22.92
N GLY A 645 -26.13 -8.43 23.87
CA GLY A 645 -26.82 -8.36 25.16
C GLY A 645 -28.32 -8.15 24.99
N ASN A 646 -28.72 -7.16 24.20
CA ASN A 646 -30.13 -6.82 23.98
C ASN A 646 -30.89 -7.96 23.27
N MET A 647 -30.31 -8.59 22.26
CA MET A 647 -30.96 -9.70 21.57
C MET A 647 -31.04 -10.95 22.45
N PHE A 648 -30.04 -11.20 23.30
CA PHE A 648 -30.11 -12.25 24.31
C PHE A 648 -31.23 -12.00 25.32
N SER A 649 -31.40 -10.77 25.79
CA SER A 649 -32.47 -10.37 26.68
C SER A 649 -33.85 -10.53 26.03
N ALA A 650 -33.99 -10.14 24.77
CA ALA A 650 -35.21 -10.35 23.98
C ALA A 650 -35.58 -11.84 23.85
N ALA A 651 -34.55 -12.66 23.55
CA ALA A 651 -34.70 -14.12 23.43
C ALA A 651 -35.16 -14.73 24.77
N ALA A 652 -34.47 -14.37 25.85
CA ALA A 652 -34.81 -14.88 27.18
C ALA A 652 -36.19 -14.39 27.64
N ALA A 653 -36.52 -13.10 27.45
CA ALA A 653 -37.82 -12.54 27.80
C ALA A 653 -38.98 -13.25 27.08
N SER A 654 -38.77 -13.62 25.80
CA SER A 654 -39.78 -14.37 25.07
C SER A 654 -40.10 -15.73 25.67
N ALA A 655 -39.22 -16.30 26.49
CA ALA A 655 -39.46 -17.59 27.15
C ALA A 655 -40.39 -17.52 28.39
N PHE A 656 -40.48 -16.36 29.07
CA PHE A 656 -41.28 -16.25 30.32
C PHE A 656 -42.39 -15.18 30.27
N LEU A 657 -42.32 -14.19 29.36
CA LEU A 657 -43.41 -13.23 29.21
C LEU A 657 -44.58 -13.85 28.43
N THR A 658 -45.79 -13.45 28.71
CA THR A 658 -47.01 -13.86 27.99
C THR A 658 -47.24 -13.05 26.69
N PHE A 659 -46.49 -11.96 26.49
CA PHE A 659 -46.57 -11.07 25.35
C PHE A 659 -45.15 -10.85 24.75
N LEU A 660 -45.07 -10.30 23.53
CA LEU A 660 -43.80 -9.93 22.95
C LEU A 660 -43.17 -8.77 23.71
N PRO A 661 -41.92 -8.92 24.17
CA PRO A 661 -41.23 -7.90 25.00
C PRO A 661 -40.99 -6.59 24.23
N MET A 662 -40.89 -6.66 22.90
CA MET A 662 -40.82 -5.52 21.99
C MET A 662 -41.46 -5.91 20.65
N LEU A 663 -42.12 -4.99 19.98
CA LEU A 663 -42.62 -5.26 18.62
C LEU A 663 -41.48 -5.20 17.60
N PRO A 664 -41.57 -5.91 16.44
CA PRO A 664 -40.54 -5.91 15.43
C PRO A 664 -40.11 -4.51 14.98
N GLY A 665 -41.09 -3.62 14.74
CA GLY A 665 -40.83 -2.21 14.37
C GLY A 665 -40.09 -1.42 15.46
N GLN A 666 -40.39 -1.69 16.72
CA GLN A 666 -39.72 -1.05 17.88
C GLN A 666 -38.26 -1.50 17.99
N ILE A 667 -37.94 -2.80 17.77
CA ILE A 667 -36.57 -3.33 17.75
C ILE A 667 -35.76 -2.65 16.64
N LEU A 668 -36.35 -2.56 15.43
CA LEU A 668 -35.68 -1.95 14.30
C LEU A 668 -35.44 -0.44 14.50
N LEU A 669 -36.39 0.26 15.11
CA LEU A 669 -36.27 1.68 15.45
C LEU A 669 -35.16 1.89 16.50
N ASN A 670 -35.10 1.05 17.53
CA ASN A 670 -34.07 1.09 18.55
C ASN A 670 -32.67 0.97 17.89
N ASN A 671 -32.50 -0.02 17.04
CA ASN A 671 -31.26 -0.23 16.32
C ASN A 671 -30.90 0.94 15.40
N LEU A 672 -31.86 1.49 14.66
CA LEU A 672 -31.63 2.64 13.79
C LEU A 672 -31.17 3.88 14.58
N LEU A 673 -31.80 4.18 15.69
CA LEU A 673 -31.43 5.29 16.59
C LEU A 673 -30.04 5.06 17.19
N TYR A 674 -29.82 3.86 17.73
CA TYR A 674 -28.53 3.47 18.27
C TYR A 674 -27.40 3.60 17.23
N ASP A 675 -27.54 2.98 16.06
CA ASP A 675 -26.57 3.05 14.98
C ASP A 675 -26.33 4.49 14.52
N SER A 676 -27.39 5.32 14.46
CA SER A 676 -27.26 6.75 14.11
C SER A 676 -26.38 7.51 15.09
N SER A 677 -26.42 7.17 16.40
CA SER A 677 -25.57 7.78 17.42
C SER A 677 -24.08 7.49 17.15
N GLN A 678 -23.76 6.35 16.55
CA GLN A 678 -22.40 5.87 16.32
C GLN A 678 -21.75 6.45 15.06
N LEU A 679 -22.50 7.09 14.17
CA LEU A 679 -21.95 7.78 12.97
C LEU A 679 -20.95 8.89 13.33
N ALA A 680 -20.97 9.37 14.58
CA ALA A 680 -20.02 10.35 15.08
C ALA A 680 -18.70 9.74 15.60
N ILE A 681 -18.57 8.41 15.73
CA ILE A 681 -17.36 7.73 16.23
C ILE A 681 -16.11 8.06 15.42
N PRO A 682 -16.14 8.20 14.07
CA PRO A 682 -14.97 8.61 13.28
C PRO A 682 -14.32 9.91 13.75
N THR A 683 -15.10 10.79 14.40
CA THR A 683 -14.61 12.07 14.93
C THR A 683 -14.00 11.97 16.33
N ASP A 684 -14.10 10.80 16.97
CA ASP A 684 -13.67 10.63 18.35
C ASP A 684 -12.15 10.64 18.52
N LYS A 685 -11.74 11.07 19.73
CA LYS A 685 -10.33 11.13 20.11
C LYS A 685 -9.85 9.74 20.51
N VAL A 686 -8.64 9.39 20.08
CA VAL A 686 -7.96 8.13 20.41
C VAL A 686 -6.87 8.38 21.44
N ASP A 687 -6.78 7.53 22.44
CA ASP A 687 -5.78 7.64 23.50
C ASP A 687 -4.37 7.36 22.95
N ARG A 688 -3.37 8.08 23.47
CA ARG A 688 -1.98 7.99 22.97
C ARG A 688 -1.38 6.59 23.06
N GLU A 689 -1.80 5.80 24.04
CA GLU A 689 -1.33 4.40 24.20
C GLU A 689 -1.75 3.52 23.04
N GLN A 690 -2.97 3.72 22.51
CA GLN A 690 -3.48 2.97 21.36
C GLN A 690 -2.77 3.33 20.05
N LEU A 691 -2.16 4.52 19.98
CA LEU A 691 -1.42 4.97 18.80
C LEU A 691 0.04 4.47 18.75
N ARG A 692 0.58 3.98 19.89
CA ARG A 692 2.00 3.59 19.99
C ARG A 692 2.31 2.21 19.42
N LYS A 693 1.32 1.32 19.33
CA LYS A 693 1.51 -0.05 18.87
C LYS A 693 0.68 -0.32 17.63
N PRO A 694 1.16 -1.12 16.69
CA PRO A 694 0.35 -1.64 15.60
C PRO A 694 -0.87 -2.35 16.19
N ALA A 695 -2.02 -2.14 15.57
CA ALA A 695 -3.27 -2.78 15.99
C ALA A 695 -3.69 -3.75 14.87
N HIS A 696 -3.84 -5.03 15.20
CA HIS A 696 -4.26 -6.06 14.26
C HIS A 696 -5.69 -6.47 14.53
N TRP A 697 -6.34 -7.08 13.53
CA TRP A 697 -7.63 -7.72 13.71
C TRP A 697 -7.50 -8.88 14.72
N ASP A 698 -8.21 -8.78 15.85
CA ASP A 698 -8.33 -9.87 16.82
C ASP A 698 -9.81 -10.26 16.98
N ILE A 699 -10.29 -11.08 16.04
CA ILE A 699 -11.66 -11.62 16.07
C ILE A 699 -11.93 -12.38 17.38
N ALA A 700 -10.93 -13.11 17.88
CA ALA A 700 -11.05 -13.82 19.16
C ALA A 700 -11.17 -12.85 20.34
N GLY A 701 -10.47 -11.72 20.29
CA GLY A 701 -10.59 -10.61 21.25
C GLY A 701 -11.98 -9.97 21.22
N ILE A 702 -12.50 -9.68 20.02
CA ILE A 702 -13.86 -9.13 19.85
C ILE A 702 -14.88 -10.11 20.41
N ARG A 703 -14.77 -11.40 20.12
CA ARG A 703 -15.66 -12.44 20.67
C ARG A 703 -15.59 -12.52 22.20
N ARG A 704 -14.37 -12.48 22.77
CA ARG A 704 -14.19 -12.46 24.24
C ARG A 704 -14.82 -11.23 24.86
N PHE A 705 -14.69 -10.07 24.21
CA PHE A 705 -15.29 -8.82 24.65
C PHE A 705 -16.83 -8.91 24.64
N MET A 706 -17.40 -9.39 23.54
CA MET A 706 -18.85 -9.61 23.41
C MET A 706 -19.40 -10.51 24.53
N ILE A 707 -18.73 -11.65 24.81
CA ILE A 707 -19.15 -12.60 25.87
C ILE A 707 -18.97 -12.00 27.28
N ALA A 708 -17.99 -11.13 27.49
CA ALA A 708 -17.73 -10.51 28.79
C ALA A 708 -18.72 -9.38 29.10
N PHE A 709 -19.04 -8.54 28.12
CA PHE A 709 -19.82 -7.32 28.32
C PHE A 709 -21.31 -7.46 27.97
N GLY A 710 -21.66 -8.36 27.03
CA GLY A 710 -23.05 -8.60 26.66
C GLY A 710 -23.95 -9.00 27.83
N PRO A 711 -23.57 -9.99 28.67
CA PRO A 711 -24.37 -10.38 29.83
C PRO A 711 -24.56 -9.27 30.87
N ILE A 712 -23.64 -8.30 30.96
CA ILE A 712 -23.79 -7.15 31.86
C ILE A 712 -24.97 -6.28 31.42
N SER A 713 -25.08 -6.04 30.07
CA SER A 713 -26.24 -5.32 29.53
C SER A 713 -27.54 -6.07 29.83
N SER A 714 -27.57 -7.39 29.57
CA SER A 714 -28.75 -8.22 29.82
C SER A 714 -29.20 -8.19 31.29
N LEU A 715 -28.27 -8.07 32.23
CA LEU A 715 -28.63 -7.96 33.65
C LEU A 715 -29.51 -6.72 33.94
N PHE A 716 -29.22 -5.60 33.26
CA PHE A 716 -30.00 -4.37 33.42
C PHE A 716 -31.32 -4.44 32.65
N ASP A 717 -31.36 -5.11 31.51
CA ASP A 717 -32.62 -5.42 30.82
C ASP A 717 -33.54 -6.22 31.74
N PHE A 718 -33.05 -7.30 32.40
CA PHE A 718 -33.85 -8.08 33.36
C PHE A 718 -34.24 -7.29 34.60
N ALA A 719 -33.38 -6.40 35.09
CA ALA A 719 -33.74 -5.50 36.20
C ALA A 719 -34.88 -4.55 35.79
N THR A 720 -34.84 -4.05 34.55
CA THR A 720 -35.94 -3.24 33.97
C THR A 720 -37.21 -4.08 33.83
N PHE A 721 -37.11 -5.35 33.38
CA PHE A 721 -38.29 -6.24 33.33
C PHE A 721 -38.93 -6.41 34.71
N GLY A 722 -38.09 -6.67 35.73
CA GLY A 722 -38.58 -6.78 37.10
C GLY A 722 -39.21 -5.48 37.61
N LEU A 723 -38.59 -4.34 37.34
CA LEU A 723 -39.10 -3.02 37.72
C LEU A 723 -40.48 -2.76 37.08
N MET A 724 -40.60 -3.01 35.76
CA MET A 724 -41.85 -2.78 35.02
C MET A 724 -42.95 -3.73 35.47
N LEU A 725 -42.68 -5.05 35.67
CA LEU A 725 -43.66 -6.04 36.00
C LEU A 725 -44.12 -5.98 37.46
N TRP A 726 -43.18 -5.79 38.41
CA TRP A 726 -43.47 -5.95 39.84
C TRP A 726 -43.61 -4.64 40.56
N VAL A 727 -42.92 -3.57 40.17
CA VAL A 727 -43.02 -2.26 40.85
C VAL A 727 -44.06 -1.38 40.17
N PHE A 728 -43.96 -1.23 38.83
CA PHE A 728 -44.91 -0.37 38.11
C PHE A 728 -46.17 -1.12 37.66
N GLN A 729 -46.19 -2.46 37.71
CA GLN A 729 -47.31 -3.30 37.24
C GLN A 729 -47.79 -2.89 35.85
N ALA A 730 -46.82 -2.60 34.96
CA ALA A 730 -47.02 -1.98 33.67
C ALA A 730 -47.82 -2.87 32.71
N ALA A 731 -48.72 -2.24 31.95
CA ALA A 731 -49.36 -2.87 30.80
C ALA A 731 -48.31 -3.21 29.70
N PRO A 732 -48.60 -4.15 28.78
CA PRO A 732 -47.63 -4.55 27.75
C PRO A 732 -47.09 -3.39 26.94
N GLU A 733 -47.86 -2.36 26.62
CA GLU A 733 -47.46 -1.16 25.87
C GLU A 733 -46.48 -0.28 26.67
N GLU A 734 -46.75 -0.11 27.94
CA GLU A 734 -45.92 0.62 28.88
C GLU A 734 -44.61 -0.13 29.18
N PHE A 735 -44.66 -1.48 29.30
CA PHE A 735 -43.51 -2.32 29.45
C PHE A 735 -42.58 -2.18 28.24
N ARG A 736 -43.12 -2.23 27.00
CA ARG A 736 -42.38 -2.06 25.77
C ARG A 736 -41.71 -0.69 25.69
N ALA A 737 -42.45 0.38 26.09
CA ALA A 737 -41.92 1.73 26.15
C ALA A 737 -40.76 1.85 27.15
N GLY A 738 -40.94 1.28 28.37
CA GLY A 738 -39.93 1.28 29.42
C GLY A 738 -38.65 0.59 29.00
N TRP A 739 -38.74 -0.64 28.45
CA TRP A 739 -37.59 -1.36 27.99
C TRP A 739 -36.92 -0.68 26.77
N PHE A 740 -37.70 -0.14 25.83
CA PHE A 740 -37.16 0.60 24.69
C PHE A 740 -36.27 1.78 25.13
N VAL A 741 -36.77 2.60 26.06
CA VAL A 741 -36.06 3.79 26.55
C VAL A 741 -34.81 3.39 27.33
N GLU A 742 -34.92 2.38 28.19
CA GLU A 742 -33.78 1.86 28.96
C GLU A 742 -32.71 1.26 28.05
N SER A 743 -33.10 0.36 27.15
CA SER A 743 -32.21 -0.29 26.19
C SER A 743 -31.47 0.73 25.32
N LEU A 744 -32.19 1.74 24.80
CA LEU A 744 -31.59 2.79 24.02
C LEU A 744 -30.59 3.63 24.83
N ALA A 745 -30.92 3.96 26.08
CA ALA A 745 -30.07 4.75 26.96
C ALA A 745 -28.80 3.99 27.36
N THR A 746 -28.92 2.73 27.82
CA THR A 746 -27.77 1.89 28.22
C THR A 746 -26.85 1.59 27.05
N GLN A 747 -27.38 1.15 25.90
CA GLN A 747 -26.63 0.86 24.69
C GLN A 747 -25.91 2.09 24.15
N THR A 748 -26.50 3.27 24.22
CA THR A 748 -25.93 4.48 23.66
C THR A 748 -24.92 5.12 24.60
N LEU A 749 -25.20 5.20 25.92
CA LEU A 749 -24.32 5.84 26.91
C LEU A 749 -23.07 5.02 27.24
N ILE A 750 -23.08 3.69 27.04
CA ILE A 750 -21.92 2.82 27.25
C ILE A 750 -20.73 3.23 26.34
N VAL A 751 -20.98 3.92 25.23
CA VAL A 751 -19.93 4.44 24.34
C VAL A 751 -18.87 5.23 25.11
N PHE A 752 -19.26 6.02 26.10
CA PHE A 752 -18.33 6.80 26.89
C PHE A 752 -17.37 5.96 27.71
N VAL A 753 -17.77 4.75 28.10
CA VAL A 753 -16.95 3.81 28.88
C VAL A 753 -16.07 2.95 27.96
N ILE A 754 -16.66 2.35 26.92
CA ILE A 754 -15.96 1.39 26.05
C ILE A 754 -14.93 2.07 25.13
N ARG A 755 -15.16 3.32 24.72
CA ARG A 755 -14.30 4.06 23.78
C ARG A 755 -12.84 4.24 24.24
N THR A 756 -12.57 4.07 25.53
CA THR A 756 -11.26 4.34 26.14
C THR A 756 -10.90 3.29 27.19
N ARG A 757 -9.59 2.97 27.28
CA ARG A 757 -9.07 2.15 28.40
C ARG A 757 -8.89 2.98 29.69
N ARG A 758 -8.95 4.32 29.60
CA ARG A 758 -8.82 5.27 30.72
C ARG A 758 -10.17 5.53 31.38
N ILE A 759 -10.15 6.20 32.51
CA ILE A 759 -11.39 6.64 33.18
C ILE A 759 -12.08 7.70 32.30
N PRO A 760 -13.32 7.45 31.87
CA PRO A 760 -14.06 8.38 31.02
C PRO A 760 -14.26 9.73 31.69
N PHE A 761 -14.41 10.78 30.87
CA PHE A 761 -14.58 12.18 31.28
C PHE A 761 -13.39 12.80 32.04
N LEU A 762 -12.76 12.08 32.97
CA LEU A 762 -11.64 12.59 33.78
C LEU A 762 -10.31 12.54 33.02
N ARG A 763 -9.97 11.39 32.42
CA ARG A 763 -8.69 11.16 31.74
C ARG A 763 -8.80 11.02 30.23
N SER A 764 -9.99 10.85 29.69
CA SER A 764 -10.25 10.78 28.25
C SER A 764 -11.62 11.40 27.96
N ARG A 765 -11.64 12.45 27.15
CA ARG A 765 -12.86 13.17 26.76
C ARG A 765 -13.27 12.77 25.35
N ALA A 766 -14.56 12.44 25.18
CA ALA A 766 -15.16 12.21 23.86
C ALA A 766 -15.12 13.47 23.01
N SER A 767 -15.25 13.32 21.69
CA SER A 767 -15.47 14.45 20.80
C SER A 767 -16.81 15.11 21.08
N ALA A 768 -16.93 16.41 20.80
CA ALA A 768 -18.19 17.13 20.98
C ALA A 768 -19.30 16.55 20.08
N ALA A 769 -18.97 16.15 18.87
CA ALA A 769 -19.91 15.54 17.92
C ALA A 769 -20.46 14.21 18.46
N LEU A 770 -19.61 13.33 19.00
CA LEU A 770 -20.03 12.07 19.61
C LEU A 770 -20.90 12.31 20.84
N THR A 771 -20.49 13.24 21.71
CA THR A 771 -21.26 13.58 22.91
C THR A 771 -22.66 14.10 22.55
N LEU A 772 -22.75 15.03 21.60
CA LEU A 772 -24.01 15.60 21.16
C LEU A 772 -24.91 14.56 20.49
N SER A 773 -24.35 13.71 19.63
CA SER A 773 -25.08 12.65 18.94
C SER A 773 -25.69 11.64 19.92
N VAL A 774 -24.89 11.19 20.88
CA VAL A 774 -25.31 10.26 21.94
C VAL A 774 -26.43 10.86 22.79
N LEU A 775 -26.25 12.08 23.31
CA LEU A 775 -27.25 12.73 24.15
C LEU A 775 -28.54 13.06 23.38
N ALA A 776 -28.42 13.44 22.10
CA ALA A 776 -29.58 13.69 21.24
C ALA A 776 -30.41 12.40 21.05
N VAL A 777 -29.78 11.27 20.78
CA VAL A 777 -30.49 9.98 20.62
C VAL A 777 -31.15 9.53 21.91
N VAL A 778 -30.50 9.66 23.08
CA VAL A 778 -31.10 9.35 24.38
C VAL A 778 -32.32 10.26 24.65
N ALA A 779 -32.18 11.57 24.35
CA ALA A 779 -33.29 12.50 24.51
C ALA A 779 -34.48 12.18 23.57
N ILE A 780 -34.19 11.83 22.29
CA ILE A 780 -35.23 11.38 21.35
C ILE A 780 -35.94 10.15 21.90
N GLY A 781 -35.20 9.13 22.37
CA GLY A 781 -35.78 7.93 22.96
C GLY A 781 -36.64 8.19 24.16
N ALA A 782 -36.22 9.07 25.07
CA ALA A 782 -36.96 9.45 26.28
C ALA A 782 -38.28 10.22 25.97
N VAL A 783 -38.26 11.05 24.93
CA VAL A 783 -39.43 11.87 24.53
C VAL A 783 -40.40 11.08 23.65
N LEU A 784 -39.91 10.10 22.89
CA LEU A 784 -40.70 9.37 21.90
C LEU A 784 -42.03 8.79 22.42
N PRO A 785 -42.11 8.16 23.61
CA PRO A 785 -43.38 7.63 24.15
C PRO A 785 -44.47 8.68 24.37
N TYR A 786 -44.12 9.95 24.47
CA TYR A 786 -45.05 11.07 24.70
C TYR A 786 -45.52 11.73 23.39
N THR A 787 -45.00 11.26 22.26
CA THR A 787 -45.34 11.82 20.95
C THR A 787 -46.46 11.06 20.27
N PRO A 788 -47.21 11.68 19.35
CA PRO A 788 -48.18 10.97 18.51
C PRO A 788 -47.55 9.84 17.70
N ILE A 789 -46.27 9.99 17.29
CA ILE A 789 -45.51 8.95 16.60
C ILE A 789 -45.25 7.76 17.52
N GLY A 790 -44.92 8.00 18.79
CA GLY A 790 -44.75 6.96 19.79
C GLY A 790 -46.03 6.16 20.02
N ALA A 791 -47.16 6.84 20.15
CA ALA A 791 -48.47 6.20 20.30
C ALA A 791 -48.80 5.34 19.05
N LEU A 792 -48.51 5.83 17.86
CA LEU A 792 -48.68 5.08 16.59
C LEU A 792 -47.85 3.79 16.54
N ILE A 793 -46.66 3.82 17.13
CA ILE A 793 -45.72 2.67 17.17
C ILE A 793 -46.07 1.68 18.31
N GLY A 794 -47.07 2.01 19.13
CA GLY A 794 -47.52 1.15 20.23
C GLY A 794 -46.76 1.39 21.54
N PHE A 795 -46.29 2.61 21.78
CA PHE A 795 -45.72 3.06 23.04
C PHE A 795 -46.79 3.77 23.89
N TRP A 796 -46.65 3.66 25.21
CA TRP A 796 -47.47 4.36 26.20
C TRP A 796 -46.56 5.32 27.00
N PRO A 797 -47.04 6.49 27.41
CA PRO A 797 -46.32 7.42 28.26
C PRO A 797 -45.85 6.76 29.57
N LEU A 798 -44.59 6.98 29.95
CA LEU A 798 -43.98 6.42 31.13
C LEU A 798 -44.14 7.36 32.35
N PRO A 799 -44.31 6.84 33.58
CA PRO A 799 -44.37 7.67 34.79
C PRO A 799 -43.03 8.36 35.08
N ALA A 800 -43.05 9.54 35.71
CA ALA A 800 -41.84 10.29 36.02
C ALA A 800 -40.87 9.50 36.92
N ASP A 801 -41.41 8.70 37.84
CA ASP A 801 -40.64 7.85 38.76
C ASP A 801 -39.81 6.79 38.00
N PHE A 802 -40.26 6.34 36.82
CA PHE A 802 -39.51 5.47 35.97
C PHE A 802 -38.19 6.12 35.52
N PHE A 803 -38.23 7.40 35.13
CA PHE A 803 -37.00 8.10 34.70
C PHE A 803 -36.02 8.30 35.84
N LEU A 804 -36.52 8.47 37.10
CA LEU A 804 -35.64 8.54 38.26
C LEU A 804 -34.95 7.18 38.49
N ALA A 805 -35.70 6.08 38.41
CA ALA A 805 -35.15 4.73 38.48
C ALA A 805 -34.16 4.42 37.31
N LEU A 806 -34.52 4.84 36.10
CA LEU A 806 -33.68 4.71 34.90
C LEU A 806 -32.32 5.40 35.06
N VAL A 807 -32.33 6.65 35.57
CA VAL A 807 -31.06 7.36 35.82
C VAL A 807 -30.20 6.60 36.83
N GLY A 808 -30.79 6.09 37.90
CA GLY A 808 -30.09 5.25 38.87
C GLY A 808 -29.51 3.98 38.25
N MET A 809 -30.29 3.27 37.47
CA MET A 809 -29.85 2.05 36.74
C MET A 809 -28.74 2.33 35.74
N VAL A 810 -28.85 3.40 34.93
CA VAL A 810 -27.83 3.79 33.97
C VAL A 810 -26.51 4.15 34.66
N LEU A 811 -26.56 4.90 35.76
CA LEU A 811 -25.37 5.23 36.55
C LEU A 811 -24.70 3.96 37.10
N LEU A 812 -25.48 3.05 37.68
CA LEU A 812 -25.01 1.76 38.20
C LEU A 812 -24.43 0.89 37.09
N TYR A 813 -25.09 0.85 35.92
CA TYR A 813 -24.61 0.16 34.73
C TYR A 813 -23.25 0.67 34.28
N LEU A 814 -23.08 1.99 34.14
CA LEU A 814 -21.83 2.59 33.71
C LEU A 814 -20.68 2.31 34.70
N VAL A 815 -20.95 2.33 35.99
CA VAL A 815 -19.99 1.99 37.06
C VAL A 815 -19.62 0.51 37.01
N LEU A 816 -20.58 -0.38 36.78
CA LEU A 816 -20.33 -1.83 36.68
C LEU A 816 -19.52 -2.16 35.44
N VAL A 817 -19.87 -1.56 34.30
CA VAL A 817 -19.10 -1.74 33.04
C VAL A 817 -17.68 -1.18 33.18
N GLU A 818 -17.49 -0.01 33.85
CA GLU A 818 -16.15 0.55 34.10
C GLU A 818 -15.32 -0.41 34.97
N THR A 819 -15.92 -1.00 35.98
CA THR A 819 -15.28 -1.97 36.86
C THR A 819 -14.92 -3.24 36.10
N ALA A 820 -15.85 -3.82 35.33
CA ALA A 820 -15.64 -5.00 34.50
C ALA A 820 -14.53 -4.73 33.45
N LYS A 821 -14.52 -3.55 32.83
CA LYS A 821 -13.47 -3.10 31.91
C LYS A 821 -12.08 -3.15 32.54
N HIS A 822 -11.96 -2.69 33.78
CA HIS A 822 -10.67 -2.72 34.49
C HIS A 822 -10.13 -4.15 34.67
N PHE A 823 -11.02 -5.09 35.07
CA PHE A 823 -10.63 -6.50 35.22
C PHE A 823 -10.35 -7.17 33.87
N TYR A 824 -11.16 -6.88 32.85
CA TYR A 824 -10.99 -7.42 31.52
C TYR A 824 -9.62 -7.07 30.91
N TYR A 825 -9.26 -5.78 30.92
CA TYR A 825 -7.97 -5.36 30.36
C TYR A 825 -6.77 -5.81 31.20
N ARG A 826 -6.90 -5.94 32.53
CA ARG A 826 -5.86 -6.59 33.35
C ARG A 826 -5.65 -8.05 32.95
N ALA A 827 -6.72 -8.79 32.73
CA ALA A 827 -6.63 -10.17 32.29
C ALA A 827 -6.01 -10.30 30.87
N GLU A 828 -6.36 -9.36 29.98
CA GLU A 828 -5.79 -9.29 28.63
C GLU A 828 -4.29 -8.98 28.67
N ASP A 829 -3.87 -7.99 29.46
CA ASP A 829 -2.48 -7.64 29.64
C ASP A 829 -1.67 -8.79 30.27
N ALA A 830 -2.25 -9.52 31.23
CA ALA A 830 -1.64 -10.69 31.83
C ALA A 830 -1.48 -11.84 30.82
N ARG A 831 -2.44 -12.05 29.92
CA ARG A 831 -2.33 -13.03 28.82
C ARG A 831 -1.24 -12.63 27.85
N ALA A 832 -1.22 -11.37 27.40
CA ALA A 832 -0.20 -10.85 26.52
C ALA A 832 1.21 -11.00 27.12
N ALA A 833 1.35 -10.76 28.43
CA ALA A 833 2.61 -10.96 29.15
C ALA A 833 3.03 -12.43 29.23
N ARG A 834 2.09 -13.39 29.31
CA ARG A 834 2.38 -14.83 29.29
C ARG A 834 2.77 -15.33 27.90
N GLU A 835 2.19 -14.78 26.84
CA GLU A 835 2.51 -15.13 25.45
C GLU A 835 3.81 -14.47 24.96
N ALA A 836 4.22 -13.34 25.55
CA ALA A 836 5.40 -12.59 25.15
C ALA A 836 6.71 -13.41 25.23
N PRO A 837 6.97 -14.27 26.25
CA PRO A 837 8.17 -15.09 26.31
C PRO A 837 8.20 -16.13 25.18
N ALA A 838 7.07 -16.81 24.92
CA ALA A 838 6.98 -17.81 23.85
C ALA A 838 7.20 -17.18 22.46
N ARG A 839 6.66 -16.00 22.23
CA ARG A 839 6.94 -15.21 21.01
C ARG A 839 8.40 -14.73 20.95
N ALA A 840 8.99 -14.37 22.10
CA ALA A 840 10.42 -13.97 22.19
C ALA A 840 11.34 -15.19 22.00
N GLU A 841 10.99 -16.36 22.51
CA GLU A 841 11.73 -17.60 22.30
C GLU A 841 11.65 -18.06 20.85
N ALA A 842 10.49 -18.03 20.22
CA ALA A 842 10.34 -18.29 18.80
C ALA A 842 11.20 -17.34 17.95
N ARG A 843 11.22 -16.04 18.29
CA ARG A 843 12.12 -15.04 17.67
C ARG A 843 13.60 -15.30 17.98
N ARG A 844 13.96 -15.76 19.20
CA ARG A 844 15.33 -16.16 19.56
C ARG A 844 15.77 -17.44 18.85
N ALA A 845 14.92 -18.44 18.76
CA ALA A 845 15.19 -19.69 18.03
C ALA A 845 15.44 -19.41 16.54
N ALA A 846 14.64 -18.55 15.93
CA ALA A 846 14.86 -18.08 14.56
C ALA A 846 16.19 -17.32 14.42
N ARG A 847 16.59 -16.47 15.40
CA ARG A 847 17.90 -15.80 15.40
C ARG A 847 19.08 -16.75 15.59
N LEU A 848 18.97 -17.76 16.44
CA LEU A 848 20.03 -18.72 16.71
C LEU A 848 20.24 -19.69 15.53
N SER A 849 19.21 -20.05 14.80
CA SER A 849 19.33 -20.85 13.57
C SER A 849 20.14 -20.12 12.48
N VAL A 850 19.93 -18.80 12.34
CA VAL A 850 20.70 -17.95 11.41
C VAL A 850 22.17 -17.85 11.81
N LEU A 851 22.47 -17.69 13.11
CA LEU A 851 23.84 -17.61 13.62
C LEU A 851 24.59 -18.95 13.52
N HIS A 852 23.92 -20.08 13.66
CA HIS A 852 24.55 -21.42 13.53
C HIS A 852 24.89 -21.75 12.06
N HIS A 853 24.05 -21.36 11.11
CA HIS A 853 24.32 -21.57 9.69
C HIS A 853 25.44 -20.65 9.17
N GLY A 854 25.52 -19.40 9.68
CA GLY A 854 26.63 -18.48 9.37
C GLY A 854 27.98 -18.95 9.94
N ARG A 855 28.04 -19.40 11.20
CA ARG A 855 29.31 -19.87 11.81
C ARG A 855 29.82 -21.21 11.25
N ALA A 856 28.96 -22.11 10.83
CA ALA A 856 29.38 -23.39 10.25
C ALA A 856 30.10 -23.22 8.90
N ARG A 857 29.87 -22.14 8.17
CA ARG A 857 30.54 -21.83 6.87
C ARG A 857 31.88 -21.10 7.04
N VAL A 858 32.07 -20.28 8.08
CA VAL A 858 33.35 -19.61 8.35
C VAL A 858 34.44 -20.61 8.77
N HIS A 859 34.08 -21.68 9.47
CA HIS A 859 35.04 -22.72 9.88
C HIS A 859 35.43 -23.69 8.76
N ARG A 860 34.68 -23.77 7.63
CA ARG A 860 35.07 -24.64 6.49
C ARG A 860 36.00 -23.96 5.47
N ARG A 861 36.25 -22.67 5.56
CA ARG A 861 37.18 -21.94 4.67
C ARG A 861 38.60 -21.74 5.21
N ALA A 862 38.91 -22.25 6.38
CA ALA A 862 40.25 -22.23 6.97
C ALA A 862 40.89 -23.62 6.98
N VAL A 863 40.99 -24.29 5.82
CA VAL A 863 41.86 -25.46 5.63
C VAL A 863 42.78 -25.16 4.45
N PRO A 864 44.12 -25.19 4.64
CA PRO A 864 45.08 -24.81 3.59
C PRO A 864 45.13 -25.85 2.47
N PHE A 865 45.20 -25.32 1.24
CA PHE A 865 45.55 -26.09 0.05
C PHE A 865 46.94 -26.76 0.19
N LEU A 866 46.97 -28.09 0.36
CA LEU A 866 48.16 -28.90 0.09
C LEU A 866 47.98 -29.56 -1.28
N VAL A 867 48.91 -29.16 -2.12
CA VAL A 867 49.13 -29.68 -3.46
C VAL A 867 49.35 -31.16 -3.45
N HIS A 868 48.62 -31.94 -4.27
CA HIS A 868 49.06 -33.22 -4.76
C HIS A 868 48.72 -33.38 -6.23
N THR A 869 49.81 -33.41 -7.00
CA THR A 869 49.85 -33.80 -8.40
C THR A 869 49.60 -35.29 -8.56
N GLY A 870 48.64 -35.66 -9.43
CA GLY A 870 48.44 -37.09 -9.80
C GLY A 870 47.52 -37.23 -11.01
N LYS A 871 48.08 -37.68 -12.10
CA LYS A 871 47.50 -37.82 -13.45
C LYS A 871 46.32 -38.82 -13.50
N PRO A 872 45.42 -38.72 -14.48
CA PRO A 872 44.22 -39.54 -14.60
C PRO A 872 44.45 -40.89 -15.26
N ARG A 873 43.72 -41.92 -14.79
CA ARG A 873 43.53 -43.20 -15.50
C ARG A 873 42.07 -43.41 -15.87
N PHE A 874 41.81 -43.42 -17.18
CA PHE A 874 40.59 -43.93 -17.79
C PHE A 874 40.37 -45.41 -17.47
N ARG A 875 39.13 -45.83 -17.12
CA ARG A 875 38.60 -47.16 -17.46
C ARG A 875 37.08 -47.06 -17.69
N ARG A 876 36.71 -47.68 -18.83
CA ARG A 876 35.31 -47.87 -19.30
C ARG A 876 34.69 -49.13 -18.65
N PRO A 877 33.32 -49.26 -18.74
CA PRO A 877 32.51 -50.20 -18.00
C PRO A 877 32.33 -51.61 -18.69
N PRO A 878 31.71 -52.55 -18.01
CA PRO A 878 30.70 -53.43 -18.61
C PRO A 878 29.43 -53.43 -17.76
N GLY A 879 28.25 -53.48 -18.25
CA GLY A 879 27.59 -54.33 -19.21
C GLY A 879 26.70 -55.39 -18.55
N HIS A 880 25.39 -55.17 -18.63
CA HIS A 880 24.25 -56.15 -18.56
C HIS A 880 24.09 -57.13 -17.38
N GLY A 881 22.89 -57.17 -16.86
CA GLY A 881 22.39 -58.28 -16.06
C GLY A 881 20.92 -58.06 -15.59
N VAL A 882 20.02 -58.67 -16.31
CA VAL A 882 18.55 -58.83 -16.12
C VAL A 882 18.29 -59.75 -14.92
N ALA A 883 17.23 -59.50 -14.18
CA ALA A 883 16.13 -60.39 -13.71
C ALA A 883 15.66 -60.03 -12.31
N ALA A 884 14.43 -59.59 -12.19
CA ALA A 884 13.22 -60.40 -11.76
C ALA A 884 13.15 -60.83 -10.28
N GLY A 885 12.12 -60.39 -9.59
CA GLY A 885 11.50 -61.23 -8.60
C GLY A 885 11.04 -60.59 -7.29
N ARG A 886 9.77 -60.29 -7.24
CA ARG A 886 8.79 -60.52 -6.12
C ARG A 886 9.25 -60.23 -4.67
N ARG A 887 8.72 -59.30 -3.98
CA ARG A 887 7.51 -59.30 -3.13
C ARG A 887 7.19 -57.95 -2.62
#